data_915b1b249ba8cb0f0e2ba7d0214fe848
#
_entry.id   915b1b249ba8cb0f0e2ba7d0214fe848
#
_cell.length_a   1.000
_cell.length_b   1.000
_cell.length_c   1.000
_cell.angle_alpha   90.00
_cell.angle_beta   90.00
_cell.angle_gamma   90.00
#
_symmetry.space_group_name_H-M   'P 1'
#
loop_
_entity.id
_entity.type
_entity.pdbx_description
1 polymer ?
#
loop_
_entity_poly.entity_id
_entity_poly.type
_entity_poly.pdbx_seq_one_letter_code
_entity_poly.pdbx_strand_id
1 'polypeptide(L)'
;MNRYYGFDLGDAESAISRLGRQDAGAPEVLTVREARSFITAYAQLESGELLIGESACYDTNAVKRSLRFKSLFLTDPQSEKDVRRFAAGVLGELYADGSLVQNEDCCFYIGCPAGWDRATRERYRRIFEDVGYPPARIVSESRAALISACQSKHFQVGYDIMSKPVLVVDIGSSTTDFAFILGGHEVELQTAGEVRLGGGIMDEVLLEESIRLSEDPDAVRRALEASPPWRSYCEFAARRLKEQYFSDEEYWQDNDCRKTVRILSGDGARLTLRLNARIADRVLNQGVPQLDGRSFREAFCESLRQLRAKLSDHRPELLFLTGGVSKLPAIREWCQSVFPEAVVITGAEPEFSVSRGLAWSGRIDEELRQFRKEVEELIDSSAVEQIVEGRIDDLYRRVVEALVAPILRRVALPVFDRWRDGDIARLSDIDAIVQKEIEAWLHSDEAQALLVKPITEWLKPVAYDVEEKTMPICVRHNVPYRAMSLNSYFSLSDVDIRIDARDVFAVEGLTWLINTIISIIVGLICGGSGLALVSSGVSGILAGAILSLLILFLGKDKMQQVFMNMDIPKPMRKLVPRSHFEARIDHLTEEVKSNFYSNLENEKNAEITERMVTEITAQIEQCLTKMAQVVEIPL
;
A
#
# COMPACT_ATOMS: atom_id res chain seq x y z
N MET A 1 1.66 -14.08 -19.14
CA MET A 1 0.56 -14.95 -18.71
C MET A 1 -0.67 -14.65 -19.55
N ASN A 2 -1.36 -15.70 -20.03
CA ASN A 2 -2.48 -15.55 -20.95
C ASN A 2 -3.84 -15.67 -20.28
N ARG A 3 -3.89 -16.28 -19.09
CA ARG A 3 -5.12 -16.46 -18.31
C ARG A 3 -4.90 -16.26 -16.81
N TYR A 4 -5.91 -15.75 -16.15
CA TYR A 4 -5.94 -15.50 -14.72
C TYR A 4 -7.14 -16.20 -14.11
N TYR A 5 -6.90 -17.01 -13.08
CA TYR A 5 -7.93 -17.71 -12.33
C TYR A 5 -8.07 -17.07 -10.96
N GLY A 6 -9.27 -16.67 -10.59
CA GLY A 6 -9.60 -16.19 -9.27
C GLY A 6 -10.29 -17.27 -8.47
N PHE A 7 -9.63 -17.80 -7.43
CA PHE A 7 -10.17 -18.85 -6.59
C PHE A 7 -10.57 -18.27 -5.23
N ASP A 8 -11.86 -18.08 -5.06
CA ASP A 8 -12.47 -17.80 -3.77
C ASP A 8 -12.73 -19.14 -3.05
N LEU A 9 -11.83 -19.50 -2.15
CA LEU A 9 -12.00 -20.62 -1.25
C LEU A 9 -12.68 -20.11 0.02
N GLY A 10 -14.00 -20.09 0.05
CA GLY A 10 -14.78 -19.72 1.23
C GLY A 10 -14.87 -20.85 2.24
N ASP A 11 -15.37 -20.56 3.45
CA ASP A 11 -15.48 -21.58 4.51
C ASP A 11 -16.62 -22.59 4.24
N ALA A 12 -17.75 -22.14 3.71
CA ALA A 12 -18.87 -23.02 3.38
C ALA A 12 -18.98 -23.32 1.88
N GLU A 13 -18.71 -22.35 1.03
CA GLU A 13 -18.77 -22.48 -0.42
C GLU A 13 -17.54 -21.84 -1.07
N SER A 14 -17.16 -22.39 -2.20
CA SER A 14 -16.07 -21.91 -3.04
C SER A 14 -16.55 -21.62 -4.44
N ALA A 15 -15.88 -20.69 -5.11
CA ALA A 15 -16.14 -20.33 -6.50
C ALA A 15 -14.82 -20.04 -7.22
N ILE A 16 -14.79 -20.30 -8.53
CA ILE A 16 -13.62 -20.01 -9.38
C ILE A 16 -14.09 -19.19 -10.57
N SER A 17 -13.39 -18.10 -10.84
CA SER A 17 -13.60 -17.30 -12.05
C SER A 17 -12.35 -17.29 -12.92
N ARG A 18 -12.52 -17.15 -14.23
CA ARG A 18 -11.45 -17.11 -15.23
C ARG A 18 -11.53 -15.85 -16.05
N LEU A 19 -10.39 -15.26 -16.36
CA LEU A 19 -10.26 -14.09 -17.25
C LEU A 19 -9.06 -14.27 -18.17
N GLY A 20 -9.26 -14.14 -19.47
CA GLY A 20 -8.17 -14.08 -20.44
C GLY A 20 -7.56 -12.68 -20.49
N ARG A 21 -6.29 -12.59 -20.88
CA ARG A 21 -5.55 -11.32 -20.99
C ARG A 21 -6.25 -10.32 -21.92
N GLN A 22 -6.87 -10.80 -23.00
CA GLN A 22 -7.51 -9.96 -24.03
C GLN A 22 -9.03 -9.93 -23.92
N ASP A 23 -9.62 -10.57 -22.92
CA ASP A 23 -11.07 -10.62 -22.77
C ASP A 23 -11.63 -9.22 -22.42
N ALA A 24 -12.58 -8.75 -23.21
CA ALA A 24 -13.24 -7.47 -23.01
C ALA A 24 -14.39 -7.53 -21.99
N GLY A 25 -14.75 -8.73 -21.53
CA GLY A 25 -15.89 -9.00 -20.64
C GLY A 25 -15.52 -9.16 -19.17
N ALA A 26 -16.57 -9.36 -18.36
CA ALA A 26 -16.39 -9.76 -16.97
C ALA A 26 -15.80 -11.19 -16.89
N PRO A 27 -15.04 -11.51 -15.81
CA PRO A 27 -14.56 -12.87 -15.60
C PRO A 27 -15.68 -13.90 -15.63
N GLU A 28 -15.44 -14.99 -16.37
CA GLU A 28 -16.35 -16.11 -16.44
C GLU A 28 -16.29 -16.89 -15.11
N VAL A 29 -17.44 -17.12 -14.47
CA VAL A 29 -17.51 -18.02 -13.32
C VAL A 29 -17.54 -19.46 -13.83
N LEU A 30 -16.53 -20.24 -13.47
CA LEU A 30 -16.43 -21.63 -13.89
C LEU A 30 -17.45 -22.50 -13.17
N THR A 31 -17.88 -23.56 -13.85
CA THR A 31 -18.72 -24.59 -13.27
C THR A 31 -17.83 -25.77 -12.83
N VAL A 32 -17.84 -26.09 -11.55
CA VAL A 32 -17.13 -27.23 -10.99
C VAL A 32 -18.17 -28.26 -10.55
N ARG A 33 -18.15 -29.46 -11.09
CA ARG A 33 -19.18 -30.46 -10.85
C ARG A 33 -20.61 -29.93 -11.02
N GLU A 34 -20.88 -29.27 -12.12
CA GLU A 34 -22.18 -28.70 -12.50
C GLU A 34 -22.66 -27.53 -11.64
N ALA A 35 -21.85 -27.03 -10.70
CA ALA A 35 -22.17 -25.90 -9.82
C ALA A 35 -21.21 -24.73 -10.02
N ARG A 36 -21.72 -23.50 -10.15
CA ARG A 36 -20.93 -22.26 -10.19
C ARG A 36 -20.38 -21.90 -8.80
N SER A 37 -21.13 -22.25 -7.75
CA SER A 37 -20.71 -22.22 -6.35
C SER A 37 -20.84 -23.62 -5.80
N PHE A 38 -19.79 -24.16 -5.21
CA PHE A 38 -19.76 -25.55 -4.71
C PHE A 38 -19.35 -25.58 -3.24
N ILE A 39 -19.90 -26.54 -2.50
CA ILE A 39 -19.62 -26.70 -1.05
C ILE A 39 -18.13 -26.88 -0.83
N THR A 40 -17.55 -26.15 0.13
CA THR A 40 -16.18 -26.33 0.60
C THR A 40 -16.10 -27.57 1.48
N ALA A 41 -16.15 -28.72 0.82
CA ALA A 41 -16.09 -30.04 1.43
C ALA A 41 -15.24 -30.97 0.58
N TYR A 42 -14.49 -31.85 1.23
CA TYR A 42 -13.86 -32.99 0.57
C TYR A 42 -14.15 -34.28 1.30
N ALA A 43 -14.16 -35.39 0.55
CA ALA A 43 -14.12 -36.74 1.08
C ALA A 43 -13.01 -37.52 0.37
N GLN A 44 -12.33 -38.38 1.10
CA GLN A 44 -11.32 -39.30 0.59
C GLN A 44 -11.88 -40.72 0.64
N LEU A 45 -11.88 -41.40 -0.50
CA LEU A 45 -12.27 -42.80 -0.61
C LEU A 45 -11.11 -43.73 -0.22
N GLU A 46 -11.39 -45.03 0.01
CA GLU A 46 -10.35 -46.05 0.25
C GLU A 46 -9.35 -46.15 -0.91
N SER A 47 -9.79 -45.86 -2.14
CA SER A 47 -8.93 -45.80 -3.33
C SER A 47 -7.89 -44.67 -3.29
N GLY A 48 -8.04 -43.71 -2.37
CA GLY A 48 -7.28 -42.45 -2.34
C GLY A 48 -7.89 -41.34 -3.18
N GLU A 49 -8.92 -41.62 -3.94
CA GLU A 49 -9.67 -40.63 -4.73
C GLU A 49 -10.28 -39.56 -3.82
N LEU A 50 -10.25 -38.28 -4.29
CA LEU A 50 -10.84 -37.14 -3.60
C LEU A 50 -12.14 -36.76 -4.25
N LEU A 51 -13.22 -36.78 -3.51
CA LEU A 51 -14.49 -36.17 -3.87
C LEU A 51 -14.56 -34.76 -3.29
N ILE A 52 -15.12 -33.82 -4.02
CA ILE A 52 -15.35 -32.44 -3.55
C ILE A 52 -16.82 -32.03 -3.70
N GLY A 53 -17.17 -30.94 -3.04
CA GLY A 53 -18.51 -30.37 -3.14
C GLY A 53 -19.58 -31.24 -2.47
N GLU A 54 -20.79 -31.24 -3.04
CA GLU A 54 -21.96 -31.89 -2.45
C GLU A 54 -21.79 -33.39 -2.31
N SER A 55 -21.19 -34.08 -3.29
CA SER A 55 -20.92 -35.55 -3.20
C SER A 55 -20.02 -35.93 -2.03
N ALA A 56 -19.08 -35.07 -1.65
CA ALA A 56 -18.25 -35.31 -0.46
C ALA A 56 -19.06 -35.36 0.85
N CYS A 57 -20.23 -34.77 0.89
CA CYS A 57 -21.03 -34.70 2.11
C CYS A 57 -21.70 -36.05 2.47
N TYR A 58 -22.13 -36.79 1.47
CA TYR A 58 -22.97 -38.00 1.69
C TYR A 58 -22.46 -39.29 1.07
N ASP A 59 -21.31 -39.30 0.39
CA ASP A 59 -20.76 -40.57 -0.12
C ASP A 59 -20.46 -41.55 1.03
N THR A 60 -21.03 -42.74 0.94
CA THR A 60 -20.95 -43.74 2.02
C THR A 60 -19.61 -44.48 2.10
N ASN A 61 -18.79 -44.42 1.03
CA ASN A 61 -17.48 -45.05 0.92
C ASN A 61 -16.33 -44.16 1.40
N ALA A 62 -16.64 -42.96 1.91
CA ALA A 62 -15.64 -42.03 2.37
C ALA A 62 -15.02 -42.48 3.71
N VAL A 63 -13.70 -42.68 3.69
CA VAL A 63 -12.91 -43.01 4.90
C VAL A 63 -12.50 -41.77 5.68
N LYS A 64 -12.41 -40.60 5.00
CA LYS A 64 -12.18 -39.31 5.61
C LYS A 64 -13.06 -38.25 4.96
N ARG A 65 -13.53 -37.31 5.76
CA ARG A 65 -14.41 -36.24 5.32
C ARG A 65 -14.17 -34.98 6.15
N SER A 66 -14.16 -33.81 5.53
CA SER A 66 -14.04 -32.53 6.23
C SER A 66 -14.83 -31.42 5.52
N LEU A 67 -15.39 -30.54 6.31
CA LEU A 67 -16.15 -29.35 5.89
C LEU A 67 -15.78 -28.16 6.79
N ARG A 68 -15.95 -26.93 6.31
CA ARG A 68 -15.75 -25.69 7.10
C ARG A 68 -14.38 -25.62 7.78
N PHE A 69 -13.33 -25.93 7.07
CA PHE A 69 -11.97 -25.99 7.60
C PHE A 69 -11.19 -24.68 7.41
N LYS A 70 -11.61 -23.77 6.51
CA LYS A 70 -10.85 -22.53 6.25
C LYS A 70 -10.84 -21.59 7.46
N SER A 71 -11.97 -21.41 8.13
CA SER A 71 -12.08 -20.56 9.33
C SER A 71 -11.19 -21.03 10.48
N LEU A 72 -10.80 -22.31 10.49
CA LEU A 72 -9.92 -22.91 11.48
C LEU A 72 -8.43 -22.84 11.12
N PHE A 73 -8.07 -22.24 9.99
CA PHE A 73 -6.69 -22.26 9.46
C PHE A 73 -5.64 -21.70 10.41
N LEU A 74 -6.00 -20.71 11.23
CA LEU A 74 -5.10 -20.10 12.21
C LEU A 74 -5.02 -20.89 13.53
N THR A 75 -6.04 -21.67 13.86
CA THR A 75 -6.22 -22.26 15.18
C THR A 75 -6.07 -23.78 15.22
N ASP A 76 -6.30 -24.47 14.10
CA ASP A 76 -6.21 -25.92 14.00
C ASP A 76 -5.20 -26.35 12.92
N PRO A 77 -4.09 -27.01 13.29
CA PRO A 77 -3.13 -27.55 12.33
C PRO A 77 -3.72 -28.58 11.34
N GLN A 78 -4.84 -29.21 11.68
CA GLN A 78 -5.53 -30.13 10.79
C GLN A 78 -6.16 -29.40 9.60
N SER A 79 -6.60 -28.17 9.81
CA SER A 79 -7.19 -27.32 8.77
C SER A 79 -6.26 -27.15 7.55
N GLU A 80 -4.96 -26.97 7.76
CA GLU A 80 -3.98 -26.88 6.66
C GLU A 80 -3.98 -28.13 5.77
N LYS A 81 -4.05 -29.30 6.39
CA LYS A 81 -4.13 -30.59 5.65
C LYS A 81 -5.46 -30.73 4.92
N ASP A 82 -6.52 -30.18 5.48
CA ASP A 82 -7.86 -30.24 4.88
C ASP A 82 -7.97 -29.25 3.70
N VAL A 83 -7.41 -28.04 3.82
CA VAL A 83 -7.25 -27.11 2.70
C VAL A 83 -6.45 -27.76 1.56
N ARG A 84 -5.33 -28.42 1.88
CA ARG A 84 -4.47 -29.10 0.90
C ARG A 84 -5.24 -30.18 0.12
N ARG A 85 -6.02 -31.02 0.81
CA ARG A 85 -6.82 -32.08 0.17
C ARG A 85 -7.94 -31.52 -0.70
N PHE A 86 -8.63 -30.51 -0.18
CA PHE A 86 -9.67 -29.84 -0.95
C PHE A 86 -9.11 -29.18 -2.21
N ALA A 87 -8.00 -28.43 -2.07
CA ALA A 87 -7.33 -27.82 -3.21
C ALA A 87 -6.88 -28.87 -4.25
N ALA A 88 -6.35 -30.02 -3.79
CA ALA A 88 -5.98 -31.12 -4.69
C ALA A 88 -7.20 -31.68 -5.43
N GLY A 89 -8.32 -31.87 -4.74
CA GLY A 89 -9.57 -32.34 -5.36
C GLY A 89 -10.10 -31.35 -6.39
N VAL A 90 -10.11 -30.04 -6.06
CA VAL A 90 -10.52 -28.98 -7.01
C VAL A 90 -9.62 -28.95 -8.25
N LEU A 91 -8.31 -29.02 -8.06
CA LEU A 91 -7.36 -29.05 -9.19
C LEU A 91 -7.60 -30.26 -10.10
N GLY A 92 -7.87 -31.43 -9.50
CA GLY A 92 -8.23 -32.65 -10.26
C GLY A 92 -9.48 -32.49 -11.09
N GLU A 93 -10.53 -31.87 -10.57
CA GLU A 93 -11.78 -31.58 -11.31
C GLU A 93 -11.55 -30.58 -12.45
N LEU A 94 -10.78 -29.51 -12.21
CA LEU A 94 -10.46 -28.52 -13.25
C LEU A 94 -9.69 -29.12 -14.44
N TYR A 95 -8.85 -30.12 -14.18
CA TYR A 95 -8.19 -30.87 -15.25
C TYR A 95 -9.13 -31.87 -15.94
N ALA A 96 -9.99 -32.52 -15.17
CA ALA A 96 -10.89 -33.55 -15.67
C ALA A 96 -11.98 -32.97 -16.60
N ASP A 97 -12.50 -31.77 -16.30
CA ASP A 97 -13.51 -31.09 -17.12
C ASP A 97 -12.91 -30.18 -18.23
N GLY A 98 -11.57 -30.07 -18.27
CA GLY A 98 -10.86 -29.25 -19.26
C GLY A 98 -10.90 -27.74 -19.01
N SER A 99 -11.38 -27.29 -17.85
CA SER A 99 -11.36 -25.89 -17.42
C SER A 99 -9.93 -25.37 -17.26
N LEU A 100 -9.00 -26.25 -16.91
CA LEU A 100 -7.56 -26.02 -16.84
C LEU A 100 -6.83 -27.06 -17.69
N VAL A 101 -5.86 -26.62 -18.48
CA VAL A 101 -5.03 -27.50 -19.33
C VAL A 101 -3.62 -27.60 -18.74
N GLN A 102 -3.01 -28.78 -18.83
CA GLN A 102 -1.62 -28.96 -18.38
C GLN A 102 -0.66 -28.03 -19.12
N ASN A 103 0.25 -27.42 -18.37
CA ASN A 103 1.21 -26.43 -18.86
C ASN A 103 0.56 -25.16 -19.48
N GLU A 104 -0.66 -24.85 -19.09
CA GLU A 104 -1.29 -23.59 -19.47
C GLU A 104 -0.51 -22.40 -18.89
N ASP A 105 -0.26 -21.38 -19.72
CA ASP A 105 0.36 -20.13 -19.27
C ASP A 105 -0.65 -19.28 -18.48
N CYS A 106 -0.81 -19.59 -17.21
CA CYS A 106 -1.78 -18.98 -16.34
C CYS A 106 -1.24 -18.74 -14.91
N CYS A 107 -2.00 -17.98 -14.12
CA CYS A 107 -1.73 -17.72 -12.70
C CYS A 107 -3.03 -17.78 -11.90
N PHE A 108 -2.95 -18.37 -10.72
CA PHE A 108 -4.05 -18.38 -9.77
C PHE A 108 -3.94 -17.23 -8.77
N TYR A 109 -5.04 -16.55 -8.54
CA TYR A 109 -5.21 -15.54 -7.50
C TYR A 109 -6.21 -16.10 -6.48
N ILE A 110 -5.75 -16.26 -5.25
CA ILE A 110 -6.49 -17.00 -4.22
C ILE A 110 -6.86 -16.05 -3.09
N GLY A 111 -8.12 -16.07 -2.69
CA GLY A 111 -8.69 -15.21 -1.67
C GLY A 111 -8.25 -15.58 -0.26
N CYS A 112 -7.90 -14.58 0.55
CA CYS A 112 -7.69 -14.71 1.97
C CYS A 112 -8.40 -13.60 2.75
N PRO A 113 -8.75 -13.81 4.05
CA PRO A 113 -9.22 -12.73 4.91
C PRO A 113 -8.21 -11.58 4.99
N ALA A 114 -8.70 -10.33 5.04
CA ALA A 114 -7.87 -9.12 5.07
C ALA A 114 -6.90 -9.09 6.27
N GLY A 115 -7.33 -9.61 7.43
CA GLY A 115 -6.53 -9.63 8.66
C GLY A 115 -5.37 -10.64 8.71
N TRP A 116 -5.14 -11.43 7.65
CA TRP A 116 -4.01 -12.37 7.64
C TRP A 116 -2.69 -11.65 7.41
N ASP A 117 -1.71 -11.91 8.28
CA ASP A 117 -0.36 -11.38 8.14
C ASP A 117 0.41 -12.01 6.96
N ARG A 118 1.55 -11.43 6.63
CA ARG A 118 2.40 -11.88 5.51
C ARG A 118 2.85 -13.33 5.66
N ALA A 119 3.17 -13.77 6.89
CA ALA A 119 3.65 -15.13 7.14
C ALA A 119 2.54 -16.16 6.91
N THR A 120 1.32 -15.85 7.36
CA THR A 120 0.12 -16.68 7.13
C THR A 120 -0.22 -16.78 5.65
N ARG A 121 -0.22 -15.64 4.93
CA ARG A 121 -0.46 -15.62 3.47
C ARG A 121 0.57 -16.45 2.71
N GLU A 122 1.83 -16.39 3.10
CA GLU A 122 2.89 -17.19 2.47
C GLU A 122 2.74 -18.69 2.77
N ARG A 123 2.37 -19.07 4.01
CA ARG A 123 2.08 -20.45 4.38
C ARG A 123 0.88 -20.99 3.59
N TYR A 124 -0.16 -20.17 3.43
CA TYR A 124 -1.35 -20.54 2.66
C TYR A 124 -1.04 -20.69 1.16
N ARG A 125 -0.24 -19.77 0.58
CA ARG A 125 0.21 -19.84 -0.80
C ARG A 125 0.95 -21.15 -1.13
N ARG A 126 1.86 -21.55 -0.24
CA ARG A 126 2.65 -22.80 -0.41
C ARG A 126 1.80 -24.04 -0.53
N ILE A 127 0.64 -24.10 0.12
CA ILE A 127 -0.27 -25.25 0.01
C ILE A 127 -0.65 -25.50 -1.45
N PHE A 128 -0.98 -24.46 -2.19
CA PHE A 128 -1.39 -24.57 -3.59
C PHE A 128 -0.20 -24.94 -4.49
N GLU A 129 0.96 -24.37 -4.26
CA GLU A 129 2.18 -24.76 -4.98
C GLU A 129 2.56 -26.22 -4.74
N ASP A 130 2.53 -26.68 -3.49
CA ASP A 130 2.82 -28.06 -3.13
C ASP A 130 1.82 -29.05 -3.74
N VAL A 131 0.59 -28.64 -3.98
CA VAL A 131 -0.46 -29.44 -4.64
C VAL A 131 -0.25 -29.52 -6.15
N GLY A 132 0.51 -28.57 -6.73
CA GLY A 132 0.81 -28.51 -8.16
C GLY A 132 -0.05 -27.53 -8.94
N TYR A 133 -0.65 -26.55 -8.28
CA TYR A 133 -1.27 -25.43 -8.99
C TYR A 133 -0.22 -24.65 -9.81
N PRO A 134 -0.61 -24.05 -10.95
CA PRO A 134 0.17 -23.02 -11.58
C PRO A 134 0.57 -21.92 -10.59
N PRO A 135 1.51 -21.01 -10.92
CA PRO A 135 1.91 -19.95 -10.01
C PRO A 135 0.73 -19.31 -9.28
N ALA A 136 0.81 -19.23 -7.95
CA ALA A 136 -0.29 -18.75 -7.12
C ALA A 136 0.10 -17.47 -6.36
N ARG A 137 -0.86 -16.55 -6.26
CA ARG A 137 -0.77 -15.31 -5.48
C ARG A 137 -1.93 -15.21 -4.51
N ILE A 138 -1.69 -14.63 -3.34
CA ILE A 138 -2.71 -14.42 -2.32
C ILE A 138 -3.12 -12.95 -2.31
N VAL A 139 -4.43 -12.70 -2.38
CA VAL A 139 -5.03 -11.36 -2.38
C VAL A 139 -6.15 -11.33 -1.35
N SER A 140 -6.36 -10.18 -0.69
CA SER A 140 -7.47 -10.06 0.28
C SER A 140 -8.83 -10.12 -0.43
N GLU A 141 -9.78 -10.81 0.19
CA GLU A 141 -11.14 -10.97 -0.33
C GLU A 141 -11.86 -9.63 -0.48
N SER A 142 -11.69 -8.72 0.49
CA SER A 142 -12.24 -7.36 0.46
C SER A 142 -11.73 -6.54 -0.71
N ARG A 143 -10.40 -6.60 -0.97
CA ARG A 143 -9.80 -5.94 -2.13
C ARG A 143 -10.32 -6.52 -3.44
N ALA A 144 -10.39 -7.84 -3.54
CA ALA A 144 -10.92 -8.52 -4.72
C ALA A 144 -12.38 -8.13 -4.98
N ALA A 145 -13.23 -8.11 -3.93
CA ALA A 145 -14.61 -7.70 -4.05
C ALA A 145 -14.75 -6.26 -4.58
N LEU A 146 -13.92 -5.34 -4.10
CA LEU A 146 -13.92 -3.96 -4.59
C LEU A 146 -13.46 -3.87 -6.06
N ILE A 147 -12.40 -4.59 -6.44
CA ILE A 147 -11.97 -4.69 -7.85
C ILE A 147 -13.14 -5.13 -8.75
N SER A 148 -13.86 -6.18 -8.33
CA SER A 148 -15.03 -6.65 -9.06
C SER A 148 -16.12 -5.59 -9.21
N ALA A 149 -16.36 -4.82 -8.14
CA ALA A 149 -17.34 -3.73 -8.17
C ALA A 149 -16.96 -2.64 -9.18
N CYS A 150 -15.71 -2.20 -9.15
CA CYS A 150 -15.22 -1.14 -10.02
C CYS A 150 -15.19 -1.55 -11.50
N GLN A 151 -14.94 -2.81 -11.78
CA GLN A 151 -14.89 -3.35 -13.13
C GLN A 151 -16.27 -3.76 -13.68
N SER A 152 -17.30 -3.80 -12.83
CA SER A 152 -18.63 -4.19 -13.28
C SER A 152 -19.32 -3.04 -14.03
N LYS A 153 -19.79 -3.33 -15.26
CA LYS A 153 -20.55 -2.36 -16.08
C LYS A 153 -21.88 -1.92 -15.45
N HIS A 154 -22.34 -2.62 -14.42
CA HIS A 154 -23.58 -2.31 -13.70
C HIS A 154 -23.43 -1.16 -12.71
N PHE A 155 -22.19 -0.86 -12.30
CA PHE A 155 -21.89 0.31 -11.52
C PHE A 155 -21.16 1.30 -12.43
N GLN A 156 -21.85 2.33 -12.88
CA GLN A 156 -21.21 3.57 -13.33
C GLN A 156 -20.66 4.27 -12.07
N VAL A 157 -19.82 3.56 -11.34
CA VAL A 157 -19.02 4.13 -10.27
C VAL A 157 -17.97 4.96 -10.98
N GLY A 158 -18.28 6.25 -11.19
CA GLY A 158 -17.34 7.16 -11.84
C GLY A 158 -16.03 7.18 -11.07
N TYR A 159 -14.97 7.55 -11.74
CA TYR A 159 -13.60 7.75 -11.20
C TYR A 159 -13.59 8.58 -9.89
N ASP A 160 -14.65 9.35 -9.66
CA ASP A 160 -14.87 10.20 -8.49
C ASP A 160 -15.16 9.41 -7.20
N ILE A 161 -15.74 8.21 -7.30
CA ILE A 161 -16.06 7.37 -6.12
C ILE A 161 -14.80 6.67 -5.59
N MET A 162 -13.79 6.45 -6.44
CA MET A 162 -12.52 5.82 -6.04
C MET A 162 -11.64 6.72 -5.19
N SER A 163 -11.83 8.03 -5.29
CA SER A 163 -11.17 9.01 -4.40
C SER A 163 -11.86 9.15 -3.05
N LYS A 164 -13.06 8.56 -2.90
CA LYS A 164 -13.90 8.67 -1.71
C LYS A 164 -13.60 7.55 -0.71
N PRO A 165 -13.88 7.79 0.59
CA PRO A 165 -13.77 6.73 1.60
C PRO A 165 -14.83 5.64 1.35
N VAL A 166 -14.39 4.39 1.13
CA VAL A 166 -15.26 3.22 0.89
C VAL A 166 -15.13 2.23 2.05
N LEU A 167 -16.24 1.80 2.59
CA LEU A 167 -16.31 0.67 3.52
C LEU A 167 -16.81 -0.57 2.78
N VAL A 168 -15.98 -1.58 2.64
CA VAL A 168 -16.39 -2.90 2.16
C VAL A 168 -16.88 -3.72 3.35
N VAL A 169 -18.08 -4.30 3.22
CA VAL A 169 -18.68 -5.19 4.22
C VAL A 169 -18.90 -6.54 3.55
N ASP A 170 -18.01 -7.48 3.85
CA ASP A 170 -18.13 -8.85 3.35
C ASP A 170 -18.80 -9.75 4.38
N ILE A 171 -20.00 -10.22 4.04
CA ILE A 171 -20.81 -11.04 4.94
C ILE A 171 -20.85 -12.46 4.39
N GLY A 172 -19.88 -13.23 4.84
CA GLY A 172 -19.72 -14.63 4.50
C GLY A 172 -20.62 -15.56 5.31
N SER A 173 -20.35 -16.85 5.21
CA SER A 173 -21.06 -17.89 5.98
C SER A 173 -20.62 -17.96 7.44
N SER A 174 -19.33 -17.75 7.72
CA SER A 174 -18.72 -17.90 9.04
C SER A 174 -18.35 -16.58 9.69
N THR A 175 -17.95 -15.58 8.90
CA THR A 175 -17.44 -14.28 9.34
C THR A 175 -18.12 -13.12 8.65
N THR A 176 -18.05 -11.97 9.30
CA THR A 176 -18.28 -10.66 8.65
C THR A 176 -16.98 -9.88 8.74
N ASP A 177 -16.41 -9.57 7.59
CA ASP A 177 -15.16 -8.85 7.46
C ASP A 177 -15.41 -7.41 6.99
N PHE A 178 -14.62 -6.49 7.55
CA PHE A 178 -14.69 -5.08 7.20
C PHE A 178 -13.34 -4.63 6.65
N ALA A 179 -13.36 -3.96 5.50
CA ALA A 179 -12.19 -3.30 4.97
C ALA A 179 -12.51 -1.84 4.64
N PHE A 180 -11.67 -0.93 5.10
CA PHE A 180 -11.82 0.49 4.81
C PHE A 180 -10.80 0.91 3.77
N ILE A 181 -11.26 1.59 2.73
CA ILE A 181 -10.45 2.02 1.60
C ILE A 181 -10.50 3.54 1.53
N LEU A 182 -9.34 4.16 1.56
CA LEU A 182 -9.16 5.59 1.47
C LEU A 182 -8.19 5.91 0.35
N GLY A 183 -8.62 6.70 -0.63
CA GLY A 183 -7.79 7.05 -1.79
C GLY A 183 -7.30 5.84 -2.59
N GLY A 184 -8.09 4.77 -2.66
CA GLY A 184 -7.75 3.53 -3.38
C GLY A 184 -6.85 2.55 -2.62
N HIS A 185 -6.49 2.85 -1.36
CA HIS A 185 -5.65 1.97 -0.51
C HIS A 185 -6.46 1.39 0.64
N GLU A 186 -6.25 0.10 0.90
CA GLU A 186 -6.82 -0.56 2.07
C GLU A 186 -6.09 -0.07 3.34
N VAL A 187 -6.85 0.55 4.24
CA VAL A 187 -6.37 1.01 5.54
C VAL A 187 -6.53 -0.12 6.54
N GLU A 188 -5.46 -0.46 7.26
CA GLU A 188 -5.50 -1.50 8.29
C GLU A 188 -6.43 -1.06 9.44
N LEU A 189 -7.58 -1.71 9.53
CA LEU A 189 -8.50 -1.53 10.65
C LEU A 189 -8.03 -2.41 11.81
N GLN A 190 -7.74 -1.82 12.96
CA GLN A 190 -7.42 -2.55 14.21
C GLN A 190 -8.62 -3.36 14.77
N THR A 191 -9.62 -3.62 13.98
CA THR A 191 -10.76 -4.48 14.26
C THR A 191 -10.70 -5.66 13.32
N ALA A 192 -10.28 -6.80 13.85
CA ALA A 192 -10.77 -8.04 13.28
C ALA A 192 -12.31 -7.96 13.24
N GLY A 193 -12.91 -8.27 12.08
CA GLY A 193 -14.35 -8.49 12.00
C GLY A 193 -14.77 -9.46 13.10
N GLU A 194 -16.04 -9.50 13.46
CA GLU A 194 -16.48 -10.45 14.50
C GLU A 194 -16.37 -11.86 13.94
N VAL A 195 -15.38 -12.61 14.41
CA VAL A 195 -14.93 -13.93 13.91
C VAL A 195 -16.05 -15.00 13.92
N ARG A 196 -17.21 -14.69 14.48
CA ARG A 196 -18.36 -15.61 14.58
C ARG A 196 -19.63 -15.02 13.98
N LEU A 197 -19.59 -13.85 13.38
CA LEU A 197 -20.76 -13.18 12.83
C LEU A 197 -20.87 -13.48 11.34
N GLY A 198 -21.51 -14.58 10.99
CA GLY A 198 -21.74 -14.96 9.60
C GLY A 198 -23.14 -15.55 9.38
N GLY A 199 -23.49 -15.75 8.12
CA GLY A 199 -24.79 -16.32 7.73
C GLY A 199 -25.09 -17.70 8.31
N GLY A 200 -24.07 -18.44 8.72
CA GLY A 200 -24.20 -19.75 9.33
C GLY A 200 -24.94 -19.74 10.67
N ILE A 201 -24.92 -18.63 11.40
CA ILE A 201 -25.76 -18.47 12.61
C ILE A 201 -27.24 -18.53 12.26
N MET A 202 -27.61 -17.85 11.19
CA MET A 202 -29.00 -17.90 10.69
C MET A 202 -29.38 -19.30 10.22
N ASP A 203 -28.45 -20.00 9.56
CA ASP A 203 -28.64 -21.38 9.09
C ASP A 203 -28.85 -22.35 10.26
N GLU A 204 -28.09 -22.16 11.34
CA GLU A 204 -28.22 -22.95 12.57
C GLU A 204 -29.56 -22.70 13.28
N VAL A 205 -29.98 -21.44 13.43
CA VAL A 205 -31.30 -21.11 14.00
C VAL A 205 -32.41 -21.75 13.18
N LEU A 206 -32.35 -21.68 11.85
CA LEU A 206 -33.33 -22.31 10.96
C LEU A 206 -33.32 -23.84 11.12
N LEU A 207 -32.15 -24.45 11.21
CA LEU A 207 -32.00 -25.89 11.42
C LEU A 207 -32.62 -26.34 12.76
N GLU A 208 -32.26 -25.66 13.87
CA GLU A 208 -32.77 -25.99 15.20
C GLU A 208 -34.30 -25.80 15.31
N GLU A 209 -34.85 -24.72 14.71
CA GLU A 209 -36.31 -24.55 14.65
C GLU A 209 -36.98 -25.64 13.82
N SER A 210 -36.37 -26.07 12.72
CA SER A 210 -36.90 -27.15 11.89
C SER A 210 -36.82 -28.50 12.59
N ILE A 211 -35.76 -28.78 13.37
CA ILE A 211 -35.67 -29.97 14.22
C ILE A 211 -36.76 -29.97 15.28
N ARG A 212 -36.95 -28.86 15.98
CA ARG A 212 -37.97 -28.68 17.00
C ARG A 212 -39.41 -28.94 16.46
N LEU A 213 -39.63 -28.60 15.20
CA LEU A 213 -40.93 -28.77 14.53
C LEU A 213 -41.08 -30.10 13.78
N SER A 214 -40.06 -30.98 13.83
CA SER A 214 -40.11 -32.31 13.20
C SER A 214 -41.05 -33.27 13.97
N GLU A 215 -41.46 -34.35 13.32
CA GLU A 215 -42.31 -35.38 13.94
C GLU A 215 -41.62 -36.13 15.10
N ASP A 216 -40.31 -36.37 14.98
CA ASP A 216 -39.46 -36.95 16.03
C ASP A 216 -38.15 -36.17 16.15
N PRO A 217 -38.14 -35.09 16.98
CA PRO A 217 -36.96 -34.26 17.19
C PRO A 217 -35.76 -35.01 17.75
N ASP A 218 -36.01 -36.01 18.62
CA ASP A 218 -34.96 -36.76 19.31
C ASP A 218 -34.27 -37.73 18.36
N ALA A 219 -35.00 -38.39 17.46
CA ALA A 219 -34.41 -39.23 16.42
C ALA A 219 -33.53 -38.43 15.48
N VAL A 220 -33.99 -37.22 15.07
CA VAL A 220 -33.21 -36.31 14.22
C VAL A 220 -31.93 -35.88 14.94
N ARG A 221 -31.98 -35.49 16.22
CA ARG A 221 -30.80 -35.10 17.00
C ARG A 221 -29.80 -36.23 17.10
N ARG A 222 -30.22 -37.42 17.49
CA ARG A 222 -29.34 -38.61 17.57
C ARG A 222 -28.65 -38.89 16.23
N ALA A 223 -29.39 -38.83 15.13
CA ALA A 223 -28.81 -39.05 13.79
C ALA A 223 -27.78 -38.01 13.41
N LEU A 224 -27.97 -36.74 13.77
CA LEU A 224 -27.03 -35.64 13.49
C LEU A 224 -25.81 -35.69 14.43
N GLU A 225 -25.98 -36.05 15.70
CA GLU A 225 -24.89 -36.25 16.65
C GLU A 225 -23.99 -37.41 16.26
N ALA A 226 -24.58 -38.50 15.72
CA ALA A 226 -23.83 -39.65 15.22
C ALA A 226 -22.97 -39.32 13.98
N SER A 227 -23.25 -38.23 13.26
CA SER A 227 -22.51 -37.87 12.07
C SER A 227 -22.42 -36.35 11.89
N PRO A 228 -21.35 -35.69 12.37
CA PRO A 228 -21.10 -34.25 12.14
C PRO A 228 -21.20 -33.80 10.67
N PRO A 229 -20.74 -34.59 9.67
CA PRO A 229 -20.93 -34.24 8.27
C PRO A 229 -22.39 -34.11 7.84
N TRP A 230 -23.30 -34.94 8.36
CA TRP A 230 -24.72 -34.82 8.09
C TRP A 230 -25.32 -33.57 8.71
N ARG A 231 -24.85 -33.18 9.91
CA ARG A 231 -25.23 -31.89 10.51
C ARG A 231 -24.83 -30.73 9.59
N SER A 232 -23.59 -30.68 9.15
CA SER A 232 -23.11 -29.62 8.24
C SER A 232 -23.85 -29.62 6.91
N TYR A 233 -24.21 -30.76 6.37
CA TYR A 233 -25.05 -30.84 5.17
C TYR A 233 -26.47 -30.29 5.41
N CYS A 234 -27.08 -30.58 6.56
CA CYS A 234 -28.39 -30.03 6.92
C CYS A 234 -28.34 -28.49 7.12
N GLU A 235 -27.26 -27.97 7.69
CA GLU A 235 -27.03 -26.53 7.80
C GLU A 235 -26.87 -25.89 6.41
N PHE A 236 -26.17 -26.56 5.48
CA PHE A 236 -26.09 -26.12 4.10
C PHE A 236 -27.45 -26.15 3.39
N ALA A 237 -28.24 -27.19 3.62
CA ALA A 237 -29.61 -27.26 3.10
C ALA A 237 -30.53 -26.16 3.68
N ALA A 238 -30.34 -25.82 4.97
CA ALA A 238 -31.01 -24.68 5.62
C ALA A 238 -30.59 -23.34 4.98
N ARG A 239 -29.30 -23.18 4.69
CA ARG A 239 -28.79 -22.03 3.97
C ARG A 239 -29.46 -21.86 2.61
N ARG A 240 -29.52 -22.91 1.79
CA ARG A 240 -30.21 -22.87 0.48
C ARG A 240 -31.68 -22.50 0.59
N LEU A 241 -32.34 -23.01 1.64
CA LEU A 241 -33.72 -22.66 1.91
C LEU A 241 -33.88 -21.18 2.30
N LYS A 242 -32.97 -20.66 3.13
CA LYS A 242 -32.89 -19.25 3.50
C LYS A 242 -32.70 -18.36 2.26
N GLU A 243 -31.73 -18.70 1.42
CA GLU A 243 -31.46 -17.98 0.18
C GLU A 243 -32.69 -17.96 -0.74
N GLN A 244 -33.38 -19.08 -0.91
CA GLN A 244 -34.62 -19.20 -1.67
C GLN A 244 -35.72 -18.33 -1.09
N TYR A 245 -35.91 -18.31 0.22
CA TYR A 245 -36.93 -17.50 0.88
C TYR A 245 -36.69 -15.99 0.66
N PHE A 246 -35.48 -15.53 0.98
CA PHE A 246 -35.15 -14.11 0.91
C PHE A 246 -34.89 -13.59 -0.52
N SER A 247 -34.77 -14.46 -1.51
CA SER A 247 -34.74 -14.04 -2.93
C SER A 247 -36.09 -13.60 -3.45
N ASP A 248 -37.20 -14.04 -2.83
CA ASP A 248 -38.59 -13.69 -3.18
C ASP A 248 -39.43 -13.68 -1.90
N GLU A 249 -39.06 -12.78 -0.97
CA GLU A 249 -39.69 -12.70 0.35
C GLU A 249 -41.18 -12.39 0.26
N GLU A 250 -41.58 -11.57 -0.70
CA GLU A 250 -42.99 -11.20 -0.92
C GLU A 250 -43.82 -12.44 -1.22
N TYR A 251 -43.35 -13.33 -2.08
CA TYR A 251 -44.06 -14.59 -2.38
C TYR A 251 -44.08 -15.55 -1.16
N TRP A 252 -42.97 -15.65 -0.43
CA TRP A 252 -42.84 -16.62 0.67
C TRP A 252 -43.43 -16.13 2.01
N GLN A 253 -43.80 -14.85 2.14
CA GLN A 253 -44.49 -14.35 3.35
C GLN A 253 -45.80 -15.13 3.62
N ASP A 254 -46.56 -15.43 2.58
CA ASP A 254 -47.82 -16.13 2.66
C ASP A 254 -47.71 -17.65 2.40
N ASN A 255 -46.49 -18.13 2.11
CA ASN A 255 -46.24 -19.52 1.77
C ASN A 255 -45.15 -20.12 2.64
N ASP A 256 -45.17 -21.44 2.84
CA ASP A 256 -44.08 -22.18 3.51
C ASP A 256 -43.02 -22.63 2.49
N CYS A 257 -41.81 -22.12 2.59
CA CYS A 257 -40.67 -22.67 1.89
C CYS A 257 -40.18 -23.94 2.61
N ARG A 258 -40.06 -25.10 1.91
CA ARG A 258 -39.78 -26.39 2.55
C ARG A 258 -38.77 -27.19 1.75
N LYS A 259 -37.84 -27.89 2.48
CA LYS A 259 -36.94 -28.91 1.92
C LYS A 259 -36.81 -30.10 2.85
N THR A 260 -37.04 -31.32 2.35
CA THR A 260 -36.87 -32.53 3.14
C THR A 260 -35.50 -33.18 2.88
N VAL A 261 -34.76 -33.46 3.95
CA VAL A 261 -33.49 -34.19 3.96
C VAL A 261 -33.69 -35.56 4.61
N ARG A 262 -33.17 -36.61 3.97
CA ARG A 262 -33.08 -37.94 4.58
C ARG A 262 -31.68 -38.12 5.11
N ILE A 263 -31.55 -38.22 6.42
CA ILE A 263 -30.26 -38.41 7.11
C ILE A 263 -30.01 -39.91 7.14
N LEU A 264 -28.90 -40.35 6.56
CA LEU A 264 -28.55 -41.78 6.43
C LEU A 264 -27.53 -42.23 7.51
N SER A 265 -27.56 -41.59 8.67
CA SER A 265 -26.66 -41.87 9.80
C SER A 265 -27.44 -42.55 10.93
N GLY A 266 -26.84 -43.52 11.63
CA GLY A 266 -27.48 -44.29 12.68
C GLY A 266 -28.69 -45.06 12.16
N ASP A 267 -29.82 -44.96 12.88
CA ASP A 267 -31.09 -45.59 12.49
C ASP A 267 -31.79 -44.84 11.34
N GLY A 268 -31.17 -43.75 10.87
CA GLY A 268 -31.74 -42.87 9.89
C GLY A 268 -32.80 -41.92 10.45
N ALA A 269 -32.98 -40.76 9.83
CA ALA A 269 -34.03 -39.83 10.21
C ALA A 269 -34.51 -39.02 9.00
N ARG A 270 -35.73 -38.46 9.11
CA ARG A 270 -36.29 -37.52 8.12
C ARG A 270 -36.42 -36.14 8.75
N LEU A 271 -35.74 -35.16 8.19
CA LEU A 271 -35.83 -33.78 8.60
C LEU A 271 -36.53 -32.95 7.48
N THR A 272 -37.57 -32.23 7.82
CA THR A 272 -38.16 -31.25 6.91
C THR A 272 -37.83 -29.85 7.40
N LEU A 273 -36.93 -29.20 6.71
CA LEU A 273 -36.61 -27.79 6.89
C LEU A 273 -37.82 -26.94 6.45
N ARG A 274 -38.16 -25.92 7.23
CA ARG A 274 -39.28 -25.01 6.96
C ARG A 274 -38.87 -23.57 7.22
N LEU A 275 -39.28 -22.67 6.32
CA LEU A 275 -39.08 -21.24 6.48
C LEU A 275 -40.33 -20.50 6.02
N ASN A 276 -40.88 -19.70 6.89
CA ASN A 276 -41.98 -18.78 6.66
C ASN A 276 -41.72 -17.49 7.43
N ALA A 277 -42.58 -16.48 7.33
CA ALA A 277 -42.39 -15.16 7.93
C ALA A 277 -42.07 -15.21 9.43
N ARG A 278 -42.72 -16.10 10.20
CA ARG A 278 -42.46 -16.26 11.65
C ARG A 278 -41.07 -16.84 11.94
N ILE A 279 -40.64 -17.81 11.15
CA ILE A 279 -39.30 -18.42 11.33
C ILE A 279 -38.26 -17.47 10.79
N ALA A 280 -38.51 -16.72 9.71
CA ALA A 280 -37.61 -15.70 9.18
C ALA A 280 -37.32 -14.60 10.22
N ASP A 281 -38.36 -14.11 10.91
CA ASP A 281 -38.18 -13.16 12.02
C ASP A 281 -37.26 -13.73 13.12
N ARG A 282 -37.44 -15.00 13.51
CA ARG A 282 -36.56 -15.66 14.48
C ARG A 282 -35.11 -15.78 13.98
N VAL A 283 -34.92 -16.17 12.74
CA VAL A 283 -33.59 -16.29 12.12
C VAL A 283 -32.80 -15.00 12.23
N LEU A 284 -33.44 -13.85 12.12
CA LEU A 284 -32.80 -12.55 12.19
C LEU A 284 -32.67 -11.99 13.62
N ASN A 285 -33.67 -12.26 14.49
CA ASN A 285 -33.83 -11.57 15.77
C ASN A 285 -33.70 -12.46 17.02
N GLN A 286 -33.52 -13.79 16.86
CA GLN A 286 -33.32 -14.66 18.01
C GLN A 286 -31.88 -14.60 18.53
N GLY A 287 -31.72 -14.37 19.83
CA GLY A 287 -30.42 -14.40 20.50
C GLY A 287 -29.82 -15.83 20.51
N VAL A 288 -28.52 -15.93 20.28
CA VAL A 288 -27.80 -17.20 20.22
C VAL A 288 -26.58 -17.20 21.14
N PRO A 289 -26.22 -18.35 21.74
CA PRO A 289 -25.07 -18.45 22.65
C PRO A 289 -23.74 -18.04 22.00
N GLN A 290 -23.57 -18.30 20.71
CA GLN A 290 -22.35 -17.99 19.94
C GLN A 290 -22.09 -16.49 19.83
N LEU A 291 -23.12 -15.65 20.01
CA LEU A 291 -23.06 -14.19 20.02
C LEU A 291 -23.33 -13.60 21.43
N ASP A 292 -23.02 -14.34 22.47
CA ASP A 292 -23.24 -13.92 23.88
C ASP A 292 -24.70 -13.55 24.19
N GLY A 293 -25.63 -14.28 23.58
CA GLY A 293 -27.08 -14.05 23.74
C GLY A 293 -27.67 -12.99 22.83
N ARG A 294 -26.86 -12.30 22.00
CA ARG A 294 -27.32 -11.37 20.98
C ARG A 294 -27.88 -12.10 19.77
N SER A 295 -28.79 -11.46 19.05
CA SER A 295 -29.23 -11.89 17.73
C SER A 295 -28.19 -11.50 16.65
N PHE A 296 -28.32 -12.06 15.45
CA PHE A 296 -27.50 -11.65 14.29
C PHE A 296 -27.63 -10.15 14.03
N ARG A 297 -28.87 -9.65 14.01
CA ARG A 297 -29.15 -8.22 13.81
C ARG A 297 -28.44 -7.33 14.84
N GLU A 298 -28.56 -7.69 16.14
CA GLU A 298 -27.95 -6.89 17.21
C GLU A 298 -26.44 -6.87 17.09
N ALA A 299 -25.80 -8.02 16.91
CA ALA A 299 -24.36 -8.15 16.78
C ALA A 299 -23.85 -7.41 15.53
N PHE A 300 -24.52 -7.56 14.39
CA PHE A 300 -24.15 -6.88 13.15
C PHE A 300 -24.24 -5.35 13.27
N CYS A 301 -25.38 -4.85 13.76
CA CYS A 301 -25.55 -3.40 13.95
C CYS A 301 -24.57 -2.83 14.99
N GLU A 302 -24.22 -3.58 16.02
CA GLU A 302 -23.26 -3.16 17.02
C GLU A 302 -21.84 -3.08 16.44
N SER A 303 -21.42 -4.10 15.69
CA SER A 303 -20.12 -4.10 14.98
C SER A 303 -20.01 -2.89 14.04
N LEU A 304 -21.06 -2.58 13.28
CA LEU A 304 -21.09 -1.38 12.43
C LEU A 304 -21.01 -0.07 13.23
N ARG A 305 -21.69 0.04 14.40
CA ARG A 305 -21.60 1.24 15.23
C ARG A 305 -20.22 1.42 15.84
N GLN A 306 -19.58 0.34 16.29
CA GLN A 306 -18.21 0.36 16.81
C GLN A 306 -17.23 0.81 15.71
N LEU A 307 -17.40 0.29 14.50
CA LEU A 307 -16.61 0.69 13.35
C LEU A 307 -16.82 2.17 13.02
N ARG A 308 -18.08 2.64 12.97
CA ARG A 308 -18.40 4.06 12.75
C ARG A 308 -17.74 4.98 13.76
N ALA A 309 -17.70 4.55 15.03
CA ALA A 309 -17.04 5.33 16.08
C ALA A 309 -15.52 5.43 15.87
N LYS A 310 -14.88 4.37 15.33
CA LYS A 310 -13.45 4.35 15.02
C LYS A 310 -13.10 5.16 13.77
N LEU A 311 -14.02 5.23 12.81
CA LEU A 311 -13.87 5.99 11.56
C LEU A 311 -14.36 7.46 11.71
N SER A 312 -14.33 8.02 12.94
CA SER A 312 -14.86 9.37 13.23
C SER A 312 -14.31 10.46 12.32
N ASP A 313 -13.02 10.36 11.93
CA ASP A 313 -12.30 11.35 11.13
C ASP A 313 -12.44 11.12 9.60
N HIS A 314 -12.78 9.89 9.19
CA HIS A 314 -12.91 9.50 7.79
C HIS A 314 -14.20 8.68 7.60
N ARG A 315 -15.34 9.35 7.55
CA ARG A 315 -16.62 8.67 7.36
C ARG A 315 -16.72 8.09 5.96
N PRO A 316 -17.17 6.82 5.80
CA PRO A 316 -17.39 6.26 4.48
C PRO A 316 -18.52 7.00 3.75
N GLU A 317 -18.28 7.36 2.51
CA GLU A 317 -19.31 7.90 1.60
C GLU A 317 -20.00 6.77 0.83
N LEU A 318 -19.35 5.61 0.72
CA LEU A 318 -19.87 4.42 0.07
C LEU A 318 -19.71 3.21 0.98
N LEU A 319 -20.78 2.43 1.14
CA LEU A 319 -20.74 1.06 1.68
C LEU A 319 -20.93 0.08 0.52
N PHE A 320 -19.93 -0.77 0.31
CA PHE A 320 -20.01 -1.85 -0.67
C PHE A 320 -20.25 -3.18 0.03
N LEU A 321 -21.43 -3.79 -0.23
CA LEU A 321 -21.83 -5.06 0.37
C LEU A 321 -21.48 -6.23 -0.55
N THR A 322 -20.79 -7.22 -0.01
CA THR A 322 -20.38 -8.45 -0.70
C THR A 322 -20.65 -9.68 0.19
N GLY A 323 -20.46 -10.87 -0.38
CA GLY A 323 -20.82 -12.13 0.26
C GLY A 323 -22.31 -12.48 0.12
N GLY A 324 -22.65 -13.77 0.24
CA GLY A 324 -24.00 -14.28 -0.05
C GLY A 324 -25.11 -13.69 0.84
N VAL A 325 -24.79 -13.34 2.09
CA VAL A 325 -25.74 -12.76 3.06
C VAL A 325 -26.12 -11.32 2.70
N SER A 326 -25.27 -10.61 1.97
CA SER A 326 -25.55 -9.23 1.55
C SER A 326 -26.77 -9.09 0.64
N LYS A 327 -27.29 -10.19 0.09
CA LYS A 327 -28.55 -10.23 -0.69
C LYS A 327 -29.78 -10.02 0.16
N LEU A 328 -29.73 -10.23 1.48
CA LEU A 328 -30.86 -10.00 2.36
C LEU A 328 -31.19 -8.51 2.41
N PRO A 329 -32.43 -8.09 2.07
CA PRO A 329 -32.84 -6.68 2.08
C PRO A 329 -32.56 -5.99 3.43
N ALA A 330 -32.77 -6.71 4.54
CA ALA A 330 -32.55 -6.21 5.89
C ALA A 330 -31.11 -5.74 6.13
N ILE A 331 -30.10 -6.37 5.51
CA ILE A 331 -28.69 -5.97 5.64
C ILE A 331 -28.48 -4.54 5.13
N ARG A 332 -29.03 -4.23 3.97
CA ARG A 332 -28.95 -2.89 3.40
C ARG A 332 -29.60 -1.85 4.30
N GLU A 333 -30.78 -2.16 4.84
CA GLU A 333 -31.50 -1.28 5.77
C GLU A 333 -30.70 -1.03 7.05
N TRP A 334 -30.10 -2.07 7.62
CA TRP A 334 -29.28 -1.94 8.83
C TRP A 334 -28.01 -1.11 8.56
N CYS A 335 -27.33 -1.33 7.46
CA CYS A 335 -26.19 -0.51 7.04
C CYS A 335 -26.59 0.96 6.88
N GLN A 336 -27.69 1.23 6.18
CA GLN A 336 -28.21 2.59 5.99
C GLN A 336 -28.61 3.25 7.30
N SER A 337 -29.13 2.48 8.27
CA SER A 337 -29.51 3.01 9.60
C SER A 337 -28.29 3.43 10.43
N VAL A 338 -27.15 2.75 10.25
CA VAL A 338 -25.91 3.07 10.96
C VAL A 338 -25.10 4.15 10.22
N PHE A 339 -25.10 4.14 8.89
CA PHE A 339 -24.39 5.11 8.04
C PHE A 339 -25.39 5.84 7.12
N PRO A 340 -26.25 6.73 7.67
CA PRO A 340 -27.31 7.38 6.90
C PRO A 340 -26.78 8.30 5.80
N GLU A 341 -25.56 8.80 5.94
CA GLU A 341 -24.86 9.65 4.98
C GLU A 341 -24.22 8.90 3.81
N ALA A 342 -24.02 7.59 3.94
CA ALA A 342 -23.36 6.79 2.93
C ALA A 342 -24.32 6.19 1.91
N VAL A 343 -23.87 6.03 0.68
CA VAL A 343 -24.60 5.26 -0.35
C VAL A 343 -24.29 3.77 -0.15
N VAL A 344 -25.34 2.95 0.03
CA VAL A 344 -25.19 1.50 0.20
C VAL A 344 -25.43 0.78 -1.13
N ILE A 345 -24.45 0.03 -1.61
CA ILE A 345 -24.47 -0.68 -2.89
C ILE A 345 -24.21 -2.17 -2.64
N THR A 346 -24.98 -3.04 -3.32
CA THR A 346 -24.75 -4.49 -3.36
C THR A 346 -24.49 -4.92 -4.81
N GLY A 347 -23.50 -5.77 -5.05
CA GLY A 347 -23.23 -6.33 -6.37
C GLY A 347 -24.39 -7.15 -6.93
N ALA A 348 -24.48 -7.31 -8.25
CA ALA A 348 -25.52 -8.10 -8.90
C ALA A 348 -25.48 -9.59 -8.51
N GLU A 349 -24.26 -10.14 -8.40
CA GLU A 349 -24.00 -11.51 -7.95
C GLU A 349 -22.88 -11.44 -6.87
N PRO A 350 -23.22 -10.95 -5.66
CA PRO A 350 -22.22 -10.67 -4.63
C PRO A 350 -21.45 -11.92 -4.17
N GLU A 351 -22.00 -13.10 -4.33
CA GLU A 351 -21.37 -14.39 -4.05
C GLU A 351 -20.19 -14.71 -4.99
N PHE A 352 -20.11 -14.06 -6.15
CA PHE A 352 -19.00 -14.21 -7.10
C PHE A 352 -18.10 -12.97 -7.18
N SER A 353 -18.39 -11.94 -6.41
CA SER A 353 -17.59 -10.70 -6.43
C SER A 353 -16.13 -10.96 -6.12
N VAL A 354 -15.85 -11.79 -5.12
CA VAL A 354 -14.48 -12.13 -4.71
C VAL A 354 -13.77 -12.91 -5.82
N SER A 355 -14.34 -14.02 -6.31
CA SER A 355 -13.68 -14.84 -7.36
C SER A 355 -13.43 -14.05 -8.65
N ARG A 356 -14.37 -13.20 -9.07
CA ARG A 356 -14.19 -12.32 -10.23
C ARG A 356 -13.10 -11.28 -10.00
N GLY A 357 -13.12 -10.63 -8.83
CA GLY A 357 -12.11 -9.63 -8.47
C GLY A 357 -10.71 -10.22 -8.37
N LEU A 358 -10.59 -11.46 -7.89
CA LEU A 358 -9.32 -12.20 -7.89
C LEU A 358 -8.82 -12.44 -9.32
N ALA A 359 -9.69 -12.85 -10.24
CA ALA A 359 -9.29 -12.99 -11.64
C ALA A 359 -8.90 -11.66 -12.29
N TRP A 360 -9.63 -10.57 -11.97
CA TRP A 360 -9.27 -9.21 -12.37
C TRP A 360 -7.92 -8.76 -11.81
N SER A 361 -7.60 -9.13 -10.55
CA SER A 361 -6.30 -8.83 -9.94
C SER A 361 -5.14 -9.30 -10.78
N GLY A 362 -5.30 -10.43 -11.48
CA GLY A 362 -4.28 -10.96 -12.38
C GLY A 362 -3.99 -10.05 -13.57
N ARG A 363 -5.02 -9.48 -14.19
CA ARG A 363 -4.85 -8.52 -15.29
C ARG A 363 -4.23 -7.22 -14.80
N ILE A 364 -4.70 -6.72 -13.68
CA ILE A 364 -4.16 -5.51 -13.04
C ILE A 364 -2.67 -5.68 -12.72
N ASP A 365 -2.28 -6.81 -12.15
CA ASP A 365 -0.87 -7.11 -11.85
C ASP A 365 0.02 -7.17 -13.11
N GLU A 366 -0.53 -7.65 -14.24
CA GLU A 366 0.20 -7.66 -15.51
C GLU A 366 0.36 -6.25 -16.10
N GLU A 367 -0.70 -5.43 -16.03
CA GLU A 367 -0.65 -4.03 -16.43
C GLU A 367 0.35 -3.24 -15.59
N LEU A 368 0.37 -3.46 -14.26
CA LEU A 368 1.36 -2.88 -13.36
C LEU A 368 2.79 -3.34 -13.64
N ARG A 369 2.97 -4.59 -14.04
CA ARG A 369 4.31 -5.10 -14.42
C ARG A 369 4.82 -4.40 -15.67
N GLN A 370 3.97 -4.20 -16.67
CA GLN A 370 4.33 -3.47 -17.87
C GLN A 370 4.58 -2.00 -17.58
N PHE A 371 3.75 -1.38 -16.75
CA PHE A 371 3.97 -0.03 -16.26
C PHE A 371 5.35 0.13 -15.58
N ARG A 372 5.67 -0.76 -14.62
CA ARG A 372 6.97 -0.74 -13.93
C ARG A 372 8.14 -0.91 -14.90
N LYS A 373 7.99 -1.79 -15.88
CA LYS A 373 9.01 -1.99 -16.92
C LYS A 373 9.22 -0.74 -17.78
N GLU A 374 8.15 -0.04 -18.18
CA GLU A 374 8.29 1.20 -18.93
C GLU A 374 8.90 2.33 -18.08
N VAL A 375 8.63 2.36 -16.77
CA VAL A 375 9.32 3.29 -15.85
C VAL A 375 10.81 2.95 -15.72
N GLU A 376 11.17 1.67 -15.62
CA GLU A 376 12.57 1.22 -15.65
C GLU A 376 13.25 1.61 -16.98
N GLU A 377 12.60 1.39 -18.11
CA GLU A 377 13.11 1.82 -19.43
C GLU A 377 13.31 3.34 -19.53
N LEU A 378 12.43 4.13 -18.89
CA LEU A 378 12.59 5.58 -18.80
C LEU A 378 13.83 5.95 -17.97
N ILE A 379 14.04 5.29 -16.83
CA ILE A 379 15.22 5.47 -15.98
C ILE A 379 16.48 5.12 -16.77
N ASP A 380 16.53 3.96 -17.41
CA ASP A 380 17.67 3.48 -18.20
C ASP A 380 17.98 4.36 -19.45
N SER A 381 17.02 5.19 -19.87
CA SER A 381 17.18 6.08 -21.04
C SER A 381 18.02 7.33 -20.79
N SER A 382 18.55 7.53 -19.58
CA SER A 382 19.24 8.77 -19.14
C SER A 382 18.40 10.04 -19.27
N ALA A 383 17.08 9.93 -19.39
CA ALA A 383 16.21 11.10 -19.54
C ALA A 383 16.17 11.94 -18.26
N VAL A 384 16.23 11.29 -17.09
CA VAL A 384 16.27 11.98 -15.79
C VAL A 384 17.60 12.70 -15.61
N GLU A 385 18.71 12.05 -15.99
CA GLU A 385 20.06 12.64 -15.97
C GLU A 385 20.13 13.91 -16.80
N GLN A 386 19.62 13.89 -18.03
CA GLN A 386 19.58 15.08 -18.91
C GLN A 386 18.76 16.23 -18.32
N ILE A 387 17.66 15.93 -17.62
CA ILE A 387 16.85 16.96 -16.93
C ILE A 387 17.64 17.59 -15.80
N VAL A 388 18.33 16.78 -14.98
CA VAL A 388 19.14 17.26 -13.86
C VAL A 388 20.33 18.08 -14.39
N GLU A 389 21.07 17.55 -15.37
CA GLU A 389 22.21 18.23 -16.01
C GLU A 389 21.81 19.59 -16.58
N GLY A 390 20.69 19.66 -17.29
CA GLY A 390 20.18 20.93 -17.87
C GLY A 390 19.79 21.99 -16.84
N ARG A 391 19.69 21.64 -15.55
CA ARG A 391 19.28 22.54 -14.47
C ARG A 391 20.31 22.66 -13.34
N ILE A 392 21.47 22.02 -13.44
CA ILE A 392 22.46 21.98 -12.38
C ILE A 392 23.07 23.35 -12.08
N ASP A 393 23.27 24.18 -13.12
CA ASP A 393 23.81 25.54 -12.97
C ASP A 393 22.88 26.45 -12.15
N ASP A 394 21.54 26.26 -12.29
CA ASP A 394 20.57 26.99 -11.48
C ASP A 394 20.62 26.56 -10.01
N LEU A 395 20.85 25.26 -9.73
CA LEU A 395 21.08 24.77 -8.38
C LEU A 395 22.31 25.42 -7.76
N TYR A 396 23.44 25.40 -8.47
CA TYR A 396 24.66 26.04 -8.00
C TYR A 396 24.45 27.51 -7.67
N ARG A 397 23.81 28.25 -8.55
CA ARG A 397 23.53 29.67 -8.35
C ARG A 397 22.71 29.90 -7.08
N ARG A 398 21.63 29.17 -6.88
CA ARG A 398 20.74 29.28 -5.71
C ARG A 398 21.46 28.95 -4.40
N VAL A 399 22.30 27.93 -4.41
CA VAL A 399 23.06 27.50 -3.23
C VAL A 399 24.12 28.53 -2.87
N VAL A 400 24.88 29.03 -3.86
CA VAL A 400 25.90 30.08 -3.66
C VAL A 400 25.26 31.36 -3.12
N GLU A 401 24.13 31.79 -3.70
CA GLU A 401 23.37 32.94 -3.21
C GLU A 401 22.92 32.80 -1.75
N ALA A 402 22.52 31.58 -1.35
CA ALA A 402 22.06 31.31 0.01
C ALA A 402 23.18 31.22 1.05
N LEU A 403 24.37 30.72 0.68
CA LEU A 403 25.41 30.38 1.65
C LEU A 403 26.53 31.40 1.79
N VAL A 404 26.91 32.14 0.73
CA VAL A 404 28.15 32.95 0.75
C VAL A 404 28.11 34.05 1.82
N ALA A 405 27.04 34.81 1.89
CA ALA A 405 26.93 35.88 2.90
C ALA A 405 26.86 35.34 4.35
N PRO A 406 26.08 34.28 4.66
CA PRO A 406 26.14 33.61 5.96
C PRO A 406 27.54 33.08 6.32
N ILE A 407 28.25 32.42 5.39
CA ILE A 407 29.61 31.94 5.62
C ILE A 407 30.53 33.09 6.04
N LEU A 408 30.51 34.21 5.31
CA LEU A 408 31.34 35.36 5.65
C LEU A 408 31.01 35.92 7.03
N ARG A 409 29.75 35.99 7.40
CA ARG A 409 29.30 36.56 8.69
C ARG A 409 29.46 35.59 9.86
N ARG A 410 29.20 34.30 9.68
CA ARG A 410 29.17 33.29 10.74
C ARG A 410 30.49 32.57 10.94
N VAL A 411 31.33 32.46 9.90
CA VAL A 411 32.60 31.78 9.95
C VAL A 411 33.76 32.75 9.78
N ALA A 412 33.80 33.49 8.66
CA ALA A 412 34.97 34.31 8.34
C ALA A 412 35.17 35.47 9.35
N LEU A 413 34.12 36.17 9.75
CA LEU A 413 34.21 37.26 10.71
C LEU A 413 34.69 36.81 12.12
N PRO A 414 34.15 35.75 12.71
CA PRO A 414 34.68 35.20 13.97
C PRO A 414 36.13 34.77 13.88
N VAL A 415 36.57 34.13 12.79
CA VAL A 415 37.98 33.75 12.58
C VAL A 415 38.85 34.98 12.47
N PHE A 416 38.38 36.04 11.78
CA PHE A 416 39.08 37.34 11.77
C PHE A 416 39.22 37.93 13.18
N ASP A 417 38.17 37.92 14.00
CA ASP A 417 38.21 38.40 15.40
C ASP A 417 39.24 37.63 16.24
N ARG A 418 39.26 36.28 16.12
CA ARG A 418 40.25 35.42 16.81
C ARG A 418 41.69 35.74 16.40
N TRP A 419 41.92 35.97 15.08
CA TRP A 419 43.22 36.41 14.63
C TRP A 419 43.58 37.80 15.20
N ARG A 420 42.67 38.75 15.18
CA ARG A 420 42.87 40.09 15.74
C ARG A 420 43.16 40.11 17.22
N ASP A 421 42.52 39.24 17.98
CA ASP A 421 42.72 39.08 19.42
C ASP A 421 43.98 38.22 19.77
N GLY A 422 44.59 37.62 18.75
CA GLY A 422 45.87 36.90 18.85
C GLY A 422 45.78 35.43 19.21
N ASP A 423 44.60 34.84 19.07
CA ASP A 423 44.37 33.42 19.26
C ASP A 423 44.86 32.61 18.05
N ILE A 424 44.92 33.22 16.87
CA ILE A 424 45.54 32.67 15.68
C ILE A 424 46.86 33.41 15.42
N ALA A 425 47.97 32.68 15.36
CA ALA A 425 49.30 33.30 15.33
C ALA A 425 49.66 33.90 13.96
N ARG A 426 49.36 33.20 12.87
CA ARG A 426 49.78 33.58 11.51
C ARG A 426 48.58 33.69 10.58
N LEU A 427 48.70 34.54 9.55
CA LEU A 427 47.70 34.65 8.49
C LEU A 427 47.63 33.37 7.66
N SER A 428 48.76 32.65 7.49
CA SER A 428 48.78 31.35 6.80
C SER A 428 47.95 30.26 7.48
N ASP A 429 47.68 30.40 8.77
CA ASP A 429 46.91 29.41 9.53
C ASP A 429 45.39 29.63 9.34
N ILE A 430 44.99 30.82 8.86
CA ILE A 430 43.58 31.20 8.68
C ILE A 430 42.87 30.30 7.68
N ASP A 431 43.52 29.94 6.58
CA ASP A 431 42.92 29.11 5.53
C ASP A 431 42.42 27.76 6.06
N ALA A 432 43.29 27.03 6.75
CA ALA A 432 42.94 25.73 7.31
C ALA A 432 41.85 25.84 8.41
N ILE A 433 41.87 26.93 9.19
CA ILE A 433 40.88 27.16 10.24
C ILE A 433 39.51 27.50 9.60
N VAL A 434 39.49 28.40 8.62
CA VAL A 434 38.24 28.77 7.92
C VAL A 434 37.63 27.57 7.23
N GLN A 435 38.43 26.75 6.54
CA GLN A 435 37.94 25.51 5.90
C GLN A 435 37.25 24.59 6.92
N LYS A 436 37.91 24.32 8.04
CA LYS A 436 37.37 23.45 9.10
C LYS A 436 36.09 24.02 9.72
N GLU A 437 36.05 25.33 9.95
CA GLU A 437 34.87 25.99 10.52
C GLU A 437 33.72 26.08 9.51
N ILE A 438 33.97 26.25 8.19
CA ILE A 438 32.98 26.17 7.13
C ILE A 438 32.36 24.77 7.08
N GLU A 439 33.22 23.72 7.08
CA GLU A 439 32.75 22.34 7.09
C GLU A 439 31.83 22.06 8.28
N ALA A 440 32.28 22.44 9.49
CA ALA A 440 31.48 22.28 10.70
C ALA A 440 30.17 23.05 10.66
N TRP A 441 30.17 24.29 10.12
CA TRP A 441 28.98 25.11 10.03
C TRP A 441 28.00 24.59 8.98
N LEU A 442 28.46 24.11 7.82
CA LEU A 442 27.60 23.54 6.77
C LEU A 442 26.81 22.32 7.25
N HIS A 443 27.34 21.55 8.21
CA HIS A 443 26.63 20.44 8.84
C HIS A 443 25.69 20.88 9.98
N SER A 444 25.62 22.17 10.30
CA SER A 444 24.71 22.67 11.34
C SER A 444 23.26 22.78 10.84
N ASP A 445 22.30 22.68 11.78
CA ASP A 445 20.87 22.89 11.50
C ASP A 445 20.60 24.27 10.87
N GLU A 446 21.38 25.30 11.23
CA GLU A 446 21.26 26.65 10.67
C GLU A 446 21.56 26.68 9.17
N ALA A 447 22.67 26.05 8.73
CA ALA A 447 23.05 25.98 7.31
C ALA A 447 22.07 25.12 6.51
N GLN A 448 21.64 23.98 7.08
CA GLN A 448 20.64 23.12 6.46
C GLN A 448 19.32 23.87 6.22
N ALA A 449 18.83 24.59 7.22
CA ALA A 449 17.62 25.39 7.11
C ALA A 449 17.70 26.47 6.01
N LEU A 450 18.88 27.07 5.78
CA LEU A 450 19.10 28.03 4.70
C LEU A 450 19.02 27.40 3.31
N LEU A 451 19.29 26.11 3.17
CA LEU A 451 19.30 25.39 1.90
C LEU A 451 17.94 24.80 1.53
N VAL A 452 17.02 24.59 2.49
CA VAL A 452 15.70 24.01 2.22
C VAL A 452 14.97 24.75 1.10
N LYS A 453 14.84 26.07 1.24
CA LYS A 453 14.10 26.89 0.27
C LYS A 453 14.75 26.91 -1.14
N PRO A 454 16.04 27.21 -1.29
CA PRO A 454 16.72 27.18 -2.61
C PRO A 454 16.61 25.83 -3.31
N ILE A 455 16.80 24.72 -2.58
CA ILE A 455 16.72 23.37 -3.13
C ILE A 455 15.27 23.03 -3.53
N THR A 456 14.30 23.36 -2.70
CA THR A 456 12.88 23.15 -2.99
C THR A 456 12.44 23.93 -4.24
N GLU A 457 12.85 25.19 -4.37
CA GLU A 457 12.53 26.02 -5.53
C GLU A 457 13.21 25.51 -6.82
N TRP A 458 14.39 24.94 -6.71
CA TRP A 458 15.08 24.29 -7.84
C TRP A 458 14.42 22.95 -8.20
N LEU A 459 14.00 22.16 -7.22
CA LEU A 459 13.43 20.83 -7.43
C LEU A 459 12.04 20.89 -8.12
N LYS A 460 11.26 21.95 -7.90
CA LYS A 460 9.94 22.11 -8.54
C LYS A 460 9.97 21.97 -10.07
N PRO A 461 10.78 22.74 -10.81
CA PRO A 461 10.85 22.59 -12.27
C PRO A 461 11.48 21.25 -12.70
N VAL A 462 12.42 20.67 -11.93
CA VAL A 462 12.95 19.34 -12.20
C VAL A 462 11.83 18.29 -12.07
N ALA A 463 11.05 18.36 -11.00
CA ALA A 463 9.92 17.48 -10.78
C ALA A 463 8.88 17.58 -11.90
N TYR A 464 8.59 18.80 -12.38
CA TYR A 464 7.68 19.02 -13.50
C TYR A 464 8.19 18.36 -14.80
N ASP A 465 9.46 18.56 -15.14
CA ASP A 465 10.05 17.99 -16.36
C ASP A 465 10.07 16.44 -16.30
N VAL A 466 10.31 15.86 -15.12
CA VAL A 466 10.23 14.40 -14.90
C VAL A 466 8.77 13.91 -15.00
N GLU A 467 7.82 14.65 -14.46
CA GLU A 467 6.39 14.34 -14.58
C GLU A 467 5.91 14.35 -16.04
N GLU A 468 6.43 15.26 -16.88
CA GLU A 468 6.15 15.25 -18.33
C GLU A 468 6.62 13.94 -19.01
N LYS A 469 7.68 13.31 -18.53
CA LYS A 469 8.16 12.01 -19.04
C LYS A 469 7.35 10.83 -18.50
N THR A 470 6.93 10.87 -17.25
CA THR A 470 6.17 9.76 -16.62
C THR A 470 4.69 9.80 -16.97
N MET A 471 4.11 10.98 -17.24
CA MET A 471 2.68 11.13 -17.55
C MET A 471 2.20 10.26 -18.74
N PRO A 472 2.87 10.18 -19.90
CA PRO A 472 2.44 9.30 -20.99
C PRO A 472 2.41 7.82 -20.60
N ILE A 473 3.33 7.38 -19.73
CA ILE A 473 3.37 6.02 -19.19
C ILE A 473 2.16 5.80 -18.29
N CYS A 474 1.90 6.72 -17.37
CA CYS A 474 0.73 6.66 -16.48
C CYS A 474 -0.58 6.56 -17.28
N VAL A 475 -0.75 7.40 -18.31
CA VAL A 475 -1.97 7.40 -19.15
C VAL A 475 -2.15 6.07 -19.88
N ARG A 476 -1.09 5.48 -20.46
CA ARG A 476 -1.18 4.18 -21.15
C ARG A 476 -1.65 3.06 -20.25
N HIS A 477 -1.27 3.09 -18.99
CA HIS A 477 -1.54 2.02 -18.02
C HIS A 477 -2.67 2.35 -17.03
N ASN A 478 -3.45 3.41 -17.28
CA ASN A 478 -4.51 3.89 -16.39
C ASN A 478 -4.04 4.13 -14.94
N VAL A 479 -2.76 4.48 -14.76
CA VAL A 479 -2.20 4.87 -13.48
C VAL A 479 -2.47 6.37 -13.27
N PRO A 480 -2.98 6.81 -12.11
CA PRO A 480 -3.12 8.23 -11.84
C PRO A 480 -1.77 8.92 -11.91
N TYR A 481 -1.69 10.02 -12.66
CA TYR A 481 -0.44 10.78 -12.80
C TYR A 481 0.13 11.22 -11.43
N ARG A 482 -0.72 11.49 -10.44
CA ARG A 482 -0.31 11.84 -9.08
C ARG A 482 0.49 10.73 -8.38
N ALA A 483 0.30 9.48 -8.77
CA ALA A 483 1.04 8.35 -8.20
C ALA A 483 2.54 8.40 -8.56
N MET A 484 2.89 9.11 -9.65
CA MET A 484 4.27 9.34 -10.10
C MET A 484 4.69 10.80 -10.00
N SER A 485 3.98 11.62 -9.19
CA SER A 485 4.28 13.03 -9.01
C SER A 485 5.38 13.23 -7.97
N LEU A 486 6.55 13.63 -8.39
CA LEU A 486 7.65 14.05 -7.52
C LEU A 486 7.29 15.30 -6.71
N ASN A 487 6.45 16.19 -7.26
CA ASN A 487 5.93 17.35 -6.53
C ASN A 487 5.13 16.92 -5.29
N SER A 488 4.28 15.89 -5.43
CA SER A 488 3.55 15.30 -4.31
C SER A 488 4.47 14.51 -3.38
N TYR A 489 5.42 13.75 -3.93
CA TYR A 489 6.38 12.96 -3.17
C TYR A 489 7.26 13.80 -2.24
N PHE A 490 7.73 14.96 -2.71
CA PHE A 490 8.56 15.89 -1.93
C PHE A 490 7.77 17.00 -1.24
N SER A 491 6.43 16.94 -1.25
CA SER A 491 5.55 17.98 -0.67
C SER A 491 5.89 19.40 -1.13
N LEU A 492 6.18 19.56 -2.43
CA LEU A 492 6.62 20.84 -3.02
C LEU A 492 5.48 21.84 -3.27
N SER A 493 4.23 21.44 -3.10
CA SER A 493 3.06 22.31 -3.28
C SER A 493 2.71 23.03 -1.98
N ASP A 494 2.42 24.35 -2.07
CA ASP A 494 2.00 25.20 -0.93
C ASP A 494 0.57 24.89 -0.41
N VAL A 495 -0.02 23.75 -0.76
CA VAL A 495 -1.35 23.37 -0.30
C VAL A 495 -1.20 22.57 0.99
N ASP A 496 -1.81 23.07 2.06
CA ASP A 496 -2.02 22.38 3.34
C ASP A 496 -2.64 20.98 3.10
N ILE A 497 -1.81 20.00 2.84
CA ILE A 497 -2.23 18.59 2.78
C ILE A 497 -1.96 18.02 4.16
N ARG A 498 -3.05 17.71 4.88
CA ARG A 498 -3.01 17.03 6.17
C ARG A 498 -2.23 15.72 6.03
N ILE A 499 -1.33 15.53 6.97
CA ILE A 499 -0.34 14.45 7.12
C ILE A 499 -0.97 13.07 6.86
N ASP A 500 -0.61 12.46 5.72
CA ASP A 500 -0.87 11.04 5.43
C ASP A 500 0.44 10.26 5.62
N ALA A 501 0.38 8.94 5.85
CA ALA A 501 1.56 8.08 6.07
C ALA A 501 2.63 8.18 4.95
N ARG A 502 2.30 8.80 3.82
CA ARG A 502 3.21 9.13 2.71
C ARG A 502 4.13 10.33 3.02
N ASP A 503 3.74 11.21 3.93
CA ASP A 503 4.51 12.43 4.25
C ASP A 503 5.83 12.10 4.98
N VAL A 504 5.91 10.96 5.66
CA VAL A 504 7.15 10.49 6.30
C VAL A 504 8.24 10.22 5.26
N PHE A 505 7.88 9.62 4.13
CA PHE A 505 8.83 9.36 3.03
C PHE A 505 9.24 10.64 2.29
N ALA A 506 8.33 11.61 2.17
CA ALA A 506 8.60 12.90 1.53
C ALA A 506 9.62 13.73 2.32
N VAL A 507 9.48 13.78 3.65
CA VAL A 507 10.41 14.50 4.53
C VAL A 507 11.78 13.83 4.53
N GLU A 508 11.85 12.49 4.58
CA GLU A 508 13.10 11.75 4.52
C GLU A 508 13.81 11.94 3.17
N GLY A 509 13.07 11.92 2.06
CA GLY A 509 13.61 12.11 0.70
C GLY A 509 14.22 13.49 0.51
N LEU A 510 13.54 14.55 0.93
CA LEU A 510 14.04 15.93 0.83
C LEU A 510 15.24 16.16 1.76
N THR A 511 15.19 15.69 3.00
CA THR A 511 16.30 15.79 3.94
C THR A 511 17.54 15.07 3.41
N TRP A 512 17.35 13.90 2.80
CA TRP A 512 18.46 13.16 2.22
C TRP A 512 19.06 13.89 1.01
N LEU A 513 18.25 14.46 0.12
CA LEU A 513 18.71 15.27 -1.01
C LEU A 513 19.51 16.50 -0.53
N ILE A 514 19.03 17.20 0.50
CA ILE A 514 19.74 18.32 1.12
C ILE A 514 21.10 17.85 1.66
N ASN A 515 21.15 16.74 2.38
CA ASN A 515 22.41 16.20 2.92
C ASN A 515 23.39 15.79 1.82
N THR A 516 22.91 15.22 0.72
CA THR A 516 23.72 14.88 -0.45
C THR A 516 24.33 16.15 -1.07
N ILE A 517 23.52 17.16 -1.31
CA ILE A 517 23.96 18.45 -1.85
C ILE A 517 24.98 19.11 -0.90
N ILE A 518 24.74 19.10 0.41
CA ILE A 518 25.69 19.61 1.42
C ILE A 518 27.00 18.86 1.36
N SER A 519 26.99 17.53 1.33
CA SER A 519 28.21 16.72 1.28
C SER A 519 29.07 17.02 0.06
N ILE A 520 28.43 17.23 -1.10
CA ILE A 520 29.13 17.60 -2.34
C ILE A 520 29.66 19.03 -2.26
N ILE A 521 28.86 19.98 -1.72
CA ILE A 521 29.28 21.38 -1.54
C ILE A 521 30.42 21.47 -0.53
N VAL A 522 30.41 20.73 0.56
CA VAL A 522 31.54 20.62 1.49
C VAL A 522 32.77 20.11 0.76
N GLY A 523 32.65 19.07 -0.06
CA GLY A 523 33.71 18.60 -0.93
C GLY A 523 34.24 19.67 -1.89
N LEU A 524 33.36 20.50 -2.46
CA LEU A 524 33.73 21.62 -3.32
C LEU A 524 34.44 22.76 -2.60
N ILE A 525 33.96 23.13 -1.42
CA ILE A 525 34.49 24.27 -0.65
C ILE A 525 35.74 23.87 0.17
N CYS A 526 35.74 22.66 0.75
CA CYS A 526 36.74 22.18 1.68
C CYS A 526 37.60 21.04 1.10
N GLY A 527 37.26 20.47 -0.06
CA GLY A 527 37.78 19.20 -0.55
C GLY A 527 39.20 19.22 -1.09
N GLY A 528 39.97 18.27 -0.61
CA GLY A 528 41.38 18.05 -0.79
C GLY A 528 41.90 17.53 -2.12
N SER A 529 41.20 17.64 -3.24
CA SER A 529 41.75 17.29 -4.57
C SER A 529 41.78 18.46 -5.56
N GLY A 530 41.23 19.61 -5.18
CA GLY A 530 41.11 20.80 -6.03
C GLY A 530 41.98 21.97 -5.55
N LEU A 531 43.28 21.84 -5.58
CA LEU A 531 44.26 22.90 -5.24
C LEU A 531 43.98 24.27 -5.89
N ALA A 532 43.11 24.34 -6.89
CA ALA A 532 42.75 25.59 -7.61
C ALA A 532 41.60 26.37 -6.97
N LEU A 533 40.68 25.71 -6.26
CA LEU A 533 39.58 26.38 -5.55
C LEU A 533 40.03 26.97 -4.21
N VAL A 534 40.99 26.32 -3.55
CA VAL A 534 41.53 26.78 -2.26
C VAL A 534 42.32 28.10 -2.39
N SER A 535 42.99 28.35 -3.51
CA SER A 535 43.71 29.60 -3.73
C SER A 535 42.82 30.79 -4.10
N SER A 536 41.58 30.53 -4.54
CA SER A 536 40.58 31.51 -4.93
C SER A 536 39.22 31.41 -4.20
N GLY A 537 39.08 30.41 -3.29
CA GLY A 537 37.86 30.21 -2.48
C GLY A 537 37.72 31.23 -1.34
N VAL A 538 36.69 31.01 -0.50
CA VAL A 538 36.33 31.90 0.62
C VAL A 538 37.51 32.17 1.54
N SER A 539 38.35 31.19 1.82
CA SER A 539 39.54 31.29 2.68
C SER A 539 40.62 32.12 2.05
N GLY A 540 40.96 31.92 0.77
CA GLY A 540 41.97 32.72 0.05
C GLY A 540 41.56 34.17 -0.12
N ILE A 541 40.28 34.44 -0.39
CA ILE A 541 39.69 35.78 -0.45
C ILE A 541 39.72 36.46 0.91
N LEU A 542 39.42 35.72 1.98
CA LEU A 542 39.47 36.23 3.34
C LEU A 542 40.91 36.61 3.75
N ALA A 543 41.86 35.72 3.52
CA ALA A 543 43.28 35.98 3.80
C ALA A 543 43.80 37.17 2.97
N GLY A 544 43.40 37.25 1.69
CA GLY A 544 43.70 38.37 0.80
C GLY A 544 43.06 39.69 1.24
N ALA A 545 41.81 39.67 1.71
CA ALA A 545 41.11 40.83 2.24
C ALA A 545 41.77 41.33 3.53
N ILE A 546 42.11 40.46 4.45
CA ILE A 546 42.85 40.81 5.66
C ILE A 546 44.24 41.39 5.30
N LEU A 547 44.93 40.74 4.37
CA LEU A 547 46.24 41.23 3.89
C LEU A 547 46.10 42.60 3.21
N SER A 548 45.11 42.81 2.37
CA SER A 548 44.84 44.10 1.73
C SER A 548 44.53 45.19 2.75
N LEU A 549 43.77 44.88 3.81
CA LEU A 549 43.53 45.81 4.90
C LEU A 549 44.81 46.11 5.70
N LEU A 550 45.63 45.10 5.96
CA LEU A 550 46.93 45.29 6.62
C LEU A 550 47.87 46.16 5.79
N ILE A 551 47.95 45.93 4.48
CA ILE A 551 48.75 46.77 3.55
C ILE A 551 48.24 48.21 3.56
N LEU A 552 46.95 48.44 3.59
CA LEU A 552 46.31 49.75 3.61
C LEU A 552 46.65 50.53 4.89
N PHE A 553 46.74 49.85 6.03
CA PHE A 553 47.03 50.44 7.35
C PHE A 553 48.52 50.49 7.72
N LEU A 554 49.33 49.56 7.18
CA LEU A 554 50.76 49.46 7.52
C LEU A 554 51.72 50.02 6.44
N GLY A 555 51.20 50.31 5.25
CA GLY A 555 51.92 50.92 4.13
C GLY A 555 53.15 50.15 3.63
N LYS A 556 53.01 49.47 2.50
CA LYS A 556 53.94 49.24 1.39
C LYS A 556 53.87 47.87 0.71
N ASP A 557 54.03 47.93 -0.62
CA ASP A 557 53.82 46.88 -1.63
C ASP A 557 54.89 45.73 -1.68
N LYS A 558 55.85 45.65 -0.81
CA LYS A 558 56.98 44.72 -0.98
C LYS A 558 57.05 43.53 0.00
N MET A 559 56.04 43.33 0.85
CA MET A 559 56.13 42.31 1.93
C MET A 559 54.99 41.30 1.97
N GLN A 560 54.28 41.06 0.89
CA GLN A 560 53.09 40.21 0.89
C GLN A 560 53.35 38.79 1.40
N GLN A 561 54.38 38.10 0.94
CA GLN A 561 54.75 36.74 1.41
C GLN A 561 55.30 36.71 2.84
N VAL A 562 55.91 37.82 3.27
CA VAL A 562 56.50 37.94 4.62
C VAL A 562 55.38 38.11 5.65
N PHE A 563 54.36 38.89 5.36
CA PHE A 563 53.20 39.07 6.28
C PHE A 563 52.34 37.81 6.45
N MET A 564 52.26 36.98 5.43
CA MET A 564 51.48 35.72 5.53
C MET A 564 52.08 34.76 6.59
N ASN A 565 53.39 34.72 6.71
CA ASN A 565 54.10 33.78 7.57
C ASN A 565 54.64 34.38 8.88
N MET A 566 54.57 35.69 9.07
CA MET A 566 55.01 36.37 10.29
C MET A 566 53.94 36.37 11.36
N ASP A 567 54.39 36.24 12.61
CA ASP A 567 53.57 36.53 13.78
C ASP A 567 53.46 38.05 13.96
N ILE A 568 52.35 38.62 13.55
CA ILE A 568 52.09 40.06 13.65
C ILE A 568 51.73 40.39 15.11
N PRO A 569 52.45 41.31 15.79
CA PRO A 569 52.15 41.69 17.17
C PRO A 569 50.71 42.15 17.37
N LYS A 570 50.07 41.71 18.47
CA LYS A 570 48.66 42.05 18.81
C LYS A 570 48.32 43.57 18.66
N PRO A 571 49.18 44.53 19.08
CA PRO A 571 48.86 45.92 18.88
C PRO A 571 48.72 46.34 17.41
N MET A 572 49.47 45.72 16.50
CA MET A 572 49.40 45.97 15.07
C MET A 572 48.15 45.33 14.43
N ARG A 573 47.73 44.16 14.93
CA ARG A 573 46.48 43.53 14.46
C ARG A 573 45.25 44.37 14.83
N LYS A 574 45.24 45.01 15.99
CA LYS A 574 44.19 45.91 16.45
C LYS A 574 44.07 47.22 15.64
N LEU A 575 45.08 47.55 14.84
CA LEU A 575 44.97 48.66 13.90
C LEU A 575 43.98 48.38 12.74
N VAL A 576 43.63 47.12 12.49
CA VAL A 576 42.58 46.77 11.52
C VAL A 576 41.22 46.73 12.26
N PRO A 577 40.34 47.75 12.08
CA PRO A 577 39.08 47.79 12.80
C PRO A 577 38.11 46.74 12.23
N ARG A 578 37.39 46.09 13.15
CA ARG A 578 36.33 45.13 12.78
C ARG A 578 35.31 45.78 11.83
N SER A 579 34.95 47.02 12.08
CA SER A 579 33.98 47.76 11.25
C SER A 579 34.39 47.90 9.77
N HIS A 580 35.71 47.93 9.48
CA HIS A 580 36.19 47.95 8.11
C HIS A 580 36.02 46.61 7.41
N PHE A 581 36.19 45.50 8.15
CA PHE A 581 35.90 44.18 7.60
C PHE A 581 34.41 43.98 7.37
N GLU A 582 33.56 44.36 8.36
CA GLU A 582 32.11 44.32 8.26
C GLU A 582 31.58 45.14 7.07
N ALA A 583 32.12 46.36 6.88
CA ALA A 583 31.74 47.23 5.76
C ALA A 583 32.13 46.66 4.38
N ARG A 584 33.07 45.71 4.35
CA ARG A 584 33.49 45.03 3.10
C ARG A 584 32.80 43.68 2.87
N ILE A 585 32.02 43.18 3.80
CA ILE A 585 31.36 41.86 3.66
C ILE A 585 30.54 41.79 2.37
N ASP A 586 29.77 42.83 2.04
CA ASP A 586 28.94 42.83 0.85
C ASP A 586 29.80 42.80 -0.42
N HIS A 587 30.92 43.55 -0.46
CA HIS A 587 31.86 43.50 -1.59
C HIS A 587 32.55 42.12 -1.67
N LEU A 588 32.98 41.57 -0.53
CA LEU A 588 33.58 40.22 -0.47
C LEU A 588 32.57 39.14 -0.88
N THR A 589 31.30 39.32 -0.56
CA THR A 589 30.23 38.41 -1.00
C THR A 589 30.17 38.35 -2.52
N GLU A 590 30.14 39.50 -3.19
CA GLU A 590 30.09 39.56 -4.66
C GLU A 590 31.39 39.03 -5.30
N GLU A 591 32.54 39.33 -4.70
CA GLU A 591 33.83 38.81 -5.15
C GLU A 591 33.90 37.27 -5.06
N VAL A 592 33.47 36.67 -3.93
CA VAL A 592 33.38 35.23 -3.74
C VAL A 592 32.44 34.60 -4.75
N LYS A 593 31.24 35.17 -4.94
CA LYS A 593 30.25 34.70 -5.93
C LYS A 593 30.85 34.74 -7.35
N SER A 594 31.44 35.86 -7.75
CA SER A 594 32.03 36.02 -9.07
C SER A 594 33.13 34.99 -9.32
N ASN A 595 34.01 34.76 -8.34
CA ASN A 595 35.05 33.75 -8.43
C ASN A 595 34.48 32.32 -8.49
N PHE A 596 33.42 32.07 -7.76
CA PHE A 596 32.76 30.77 -7.79
C PHE A 596 32.17 30.49 -9.18
N TYR A 597 31.46 31.47 -9.77
CA TYR A 597 30.88 31.32 -11.11
C TYR A 597 31.94 31.17 -12.20
N SER A 598 33.03 31.95 -12.15
CA SER A 598 34.12 31.82 -13.13
C SER A 598 34.88 30.49 -12.99
N ASN A 599 34.88 29.90 -11.81
CA ASN A 599 35.49 28.59 -11.58
C ASN A 599 34.58 27.42 -12.00
N LEU A 600 33.25 27.57 -12.03
CA LEU A 600 32.33 26.56 -12.54
C LEU A 600 32.57 26.21 -14.03
N GLU A 601 33.05 27.19 -14.81
CA GLU A 601 33.36 27.03 -16.24
C GLU A 601 34.70 26.27 -16.51
N ASN A 602 35.47 25.95 -15.47
CA ASN A 602 36.76 25.28 -15.63
C ASN A 602 36.62 23.75 -15.70
N GLU A 603 37.41 23.09 -16.57
CA GLU A 603 37.45 21.62 -16.76
C GLU A 603 37.63 20.81 -15.46
N LYS A 604 38.28 21.38 -14.44
CA LYS A 604 38.48 20.69 -13.14
C LYS A 604 37.20 20.57 -12.30
N ASN A 605 36.17 21.37 -12.59
CA ASN A 605 34.88 21.29 -11.90
C ASN A 605 33.88 20.41 -12.66
N ALA A 606 34.18 20.03 -13.90
CA ALA A 606 33.36 19.10 -14.68
C ALA A 606 33.17 17.77 -13.93
N GLU A 607 34.22 17.21 -13.33
CA GLU A 607 34.16 15.97 -12.55
C GLU A 607 33.22 16.08 -11.33
N ILE A 608 33.22 17.24 -10.67
CA ILE A 608 32.36 17.48 -9.49
C ILE A 608 30.93 17.73 -9.92
N THR A 609 30.73 18.46 -11.01
CA THR A 609 29.39 18.65 -11.61
C THR A 609 28.81 17.33 -12.08
N GLU A 610 29.59 16.50 -12.77
CA GLU A 610 29.22 15.15 -13.19
C GLU A 610 28.84 14.27 -11.99
N ARG A 611 29.63 14.30 -10.93
CA ARG A 611 29.31 13.59 -9.69
C ARG A 611 28.01 14.08 -9.06
N MET A 612 27.78 15.41 -9.00
CA MET A 612 26.54 15.98 -8.47
C MET A 612 25.34 15.58 -9.32
N VAL A 613 25.42 15.66 -10.63
CA VAL A 613 24.39 15.20 -11.55
C VAL A 613 24.10 13.73 -11.30
N THR A 614 25.13 12.87 -11.27
CA THR A 614 24.98 11.43 -11.06
C THR A 614 24.30 11.12 -9.71
N GLU A 615 24.76 11.72 -8.61
CA GLU A 615 24.21 11.44 -7.29
C GLU A 615 22.76 11.95 -7.15
N ILE A 616 22.42 13.13 -7.67
CA ILE A 616 21.03 13.65 -7.66
C ILE A 616 20.13 12.82 -8.55
N THR A 617 20.58 12.47 -9.76
CA THR A 617 19.85 11.61 -10.70
C THR A 617 19.51 10.27 -10.04
N ALA A 618 20.49 9.58 -9.47
CA ALA A 618 20.29 8.31 -8.79
C ALA A 618 19.22 8.39 -7.68
N GLN A 619 19.12 9.53 -7.01
CA GLN A 619 18.09 9.74 -5.99
C GLN A 619 16.69 9.87 -6.59
N ILE A 620 16.55 10.70 -7.63
CA ILE A 620 15.27 10.89 -8.31
C ILE A 620 14.82 9.55 -8.91
N GLU A 621 15.71 8.79 -9.52
CA GLU A 621 15.46 7.46 -10.07
C GLU A 621 15.04 6.46 -8.99
N GLN A 622 15.71 6.48 -7.83
CA GLN A 622 15.30 5.67 -6.69
C GLN A 622 13.90 6.05 -6.18
N CYS A 623 13.57 7.35 -6.16
CA CYS A 623 12.22 7.80 -5.83
C CYS A 623 11.20 7.29 -6.85
N LEU A 624 11.46 7.42 -8.15
CA LEU A 624 10.59 6.91 -9.22
C LEU A 624 10.39 5.39 -9.11
N THR A 625 11.46 4.64 -8.85
CA THR A 625 11.41 3.19 -8.64
C THR A 625 10.52 2.83 -7.44
N LYS A 626 10.72 3.49 -6.30
CA LYS A 626 9.89 3.29 -5.10
C LYS A 626 8.43 3.64 -5.38
N MET A 627 8.18 4.78 -6.02
CA MET A 627 6.83 5.21 -6.41
C MET A 627 6.18 4.17 -7.32
N ALA A 628 6.87 3.70 -8.37
CA ALA A 628 6.35 2.68 -9.27
C ALA A 628 6.08 1.32 -8.60
N GLN A 629 6.86 0.97 -7.56
CA GLN A 629 6.62 -0.25 -6.77
C GLN A 629 5.38 -0.15 -5.88
N VAL A 630 5.11 1.03 -5.34
CA VAL A 630 3.96 1.29 -4.46
C VAL A 630 2.69 1.60 -5.26
N VAL A 631 2.84 1.96 -6.55
CA VAL A 631 1.68 2.19 -7.40
C VAL A 631 0.77 0.97 -7.39
N GLU A 632 -0.41 1.21 -6.89
CA GLU A 632 -1.57 0.34 -7.09
C GLU A 632 -2.45 1.05 -8.10
N ILE A 633 -2.92 0.36 -9.14
CA ILE A 633 -3.95 0.93 -10.01
C ILE A 633 -5.12 1.26 -9.09
N PRO A 634 -5.63 2.50 -9.05
CA PRO A 634 -6.84 2.80 -8.31
C PRO A 634 -7.92 1.89 -8.84
N LEU A 635 -8.53 1.21 -7.95
CA LEU A 635 -9.57 0.23 -8.22
C LEU A 635 -10.78 0.91 -8.81
#